data_fd7ea42cff4fdf919245c0e81fbbb7ef
#
_entry.id   fd7ea42cff4fdf919245c0e81fbbb7ef
#
_cell.length_a   1.000
_cell.length_b   1.000
_cell.length_c   1.000
_cell.angle_alpha   90.00
_cell.angle_beta   90.00
_cell.angle_gamma   90.00
#
_symmetry.space_group_name_H-M   'P 1'
#
loop_
_entity.id
_entity.type
_entity.pdbx_description
1 polymer ?
#
loop_
_entity_poly.entity_id
_entity_poly.type
_entity_poly.pdbx_seq_one_letter_code
_entity_poly.pdbx_strand_id
1 'polypeptide(L)'
;MTEPNRVSRFPAPDHQPAPGGIAARARAAASGGARYLAGLNPEQRDAVETLDGPVLVLAGAGTGKTRVLTTRIAHILSMGRARPGEILSVTFTNKAAREMKTRLAEMLGQAVEGMPWLGTFHSIAGRILRSHAELVQLKSNFTVLDVDDQIRLLKQLLQAENIDDKRWPARMLANLIDGWKNRGLAPAQVPSGEAAVFANGKGGKLYASYQERLKILNAADFGDLLLENIRLFRENPDVLRQYQSRFKFILVDEYQDTNVAQYLWLRLLSQAPSSAGSSLPGSTRQSITSSEEDGSPGLDTARRPGDDHRSVAASGAPPKNICCVGDDDQSIYGWRGAEVDNILRFEHDFPGAKVIRLERNYRSTGHILAAASHLITHNEGRLGKTLHTEDVEGEKVTVTGAWDSEEEARGIGEEIEELQRKGEHLNDVAILVRASYQMREFEDRFVTLGLPYRVIGGPRFYERAEIRDALAYLRVINSPADDLAFERIVNVPKRGLGDATVQMLHDHARKRRIPLFEAARAVVETDELKPKARGSLRGLLLQFERWRAQREVTPHTELAEIVLDESGYTEMWQKDRSADAAGRLDNLKELVRSMEEFENLHGFLEHISLVMDREGAADEEAVSLMTLHSAKGLEFDNVFLPGWEEGLFPSQRTLDEQGRAGLEEERRLAHVGLTRARRRAKIYFATNRRIHGTWTTTIPSRFLDELPAASVEITESKGGSGWGGAGGYGPSRFDNVESFGSSYSTPGWQRAQARRPGAARGGSEGGFSEAQSPFGGHDPFGGSFGRNKRGPMTIEGELVAKSTGTTSEFALDDRVFHQKFGYGHVIKIDGNKLTIAFDKAGEKHVVDSFVQKA
;
A
#
# COMPACT_ATOMS: atom_id res chain seq x y z
N MET A 1 20.00 21.44 90.57
CA MET A 1 21.18 20.60 90.20
C MET A 1 20.75 19.54 89.26
N THR A 2 20.69 19.86 88.00
CA THR A 2 20.32 18.92 86.91
C THR A 2 21.12 19.30 85.68
N GLU A 3 21.98 18.38 85.25
CA GLU A 3 22.84 18.46 84.07
C GLU A 3 21.96 18.45 82.80
N PRO A 4 22.30 19.17 81.69
CA PRO A 4 21.60 19.15 80.51
C PRO A 4 22.15 18.02 79.56
N ASN A 5 21.19 17.35 78.88
CA ASN A 5 21.31 16.28 77.91
C ASN A 5 22.34 16.53 76.81
N ARG A 6 23.26 15.60 76.57
CA ARG A 6 24.11 15.49 75.40
C ARG A 6 23.28 14.93 74.23
N VAL A 7 23.02 15.79 73.26
CA VAL A 7 22.52 15.37 71.96
C VAL A 7 23.64 14.70 71.19
N SER A 8 23.53 13.40 70.94
CA SER A 8 24.44 12.64 70.07
C SER A 8 24.26 13.13 68.61
N ARG A 9 25.29 13.75 68.04
CA ARG A 9 25.42 13.99 66.62
C ARG A 9 25.68 12.67 65.93
N PHE A 10 24.73 12.19 65.12
CA PHE A 10 24.99 11.16 64.12
C PHE A 10 25.92 11.74 63.04
N PRO A 11 26.93 11.02 62.57
CA PRO A 11 27.73 11.46 61.43
C PRO A 11 26.86 11.46 60.20
N ALA A 12 26.94 12.53 59.43
CA ALA A 12 26.31 12.57 58.11
C ALA A 12 26.86 11.45 57.25
N PRO A 13 26.00 10.77 56.43
CA PRO A 13 26.49 9.77 55.48
C PRO A 13 27.39 10.48 54.48
N ASP A 14 28.61 9.96 54.32
CA ASP A 14 29.53 10.33 53.23
C ASP A 14 28.81 10.14 51.91
N HIS A 15 28.39 11.24 51.30
CA HIS A 15 27.96 11.27 49.92
C HIS A 15 29.18 11.03 49.03
N GLN A 16 29.55 9.77 48.83
CA GLN A 16 30.31 9.44 47.64
C GLN A 16 29.53 9.90 46.43
N PRO A 17 30.12 10.69 45.51
CA PRO A 17 29.45 11.08 44.31
C PRO A 17 29.05 9.83 43.55
N ALA A 18 27.78 9.71 43.18
CA ALA A 18 27.25 8.64 42.36
C ALA A 18 28.17 8.37 41.16
N PRO A 19 28.48 7.13 40.83
CA PRO A 19 29.34 6.80 39.68
C PRO A 19 28.85 7.55 38.46
N GLY A 20 29.75 8.25 37.79
CA GLY A 20 29.53 9.27 36.79
C GLY A 20 28.39 8.90 35.82
N GLY A 21 27.63 9.91 35.44
CA GLY A 21 26.46 9.75 34.58
C GLY A 21 26.79 9.04 33.27
N ILE A 22 25.75 8.78 32.46
CA ILE A 22 25.80 8.04 31.19
C ILE A 22 27.01 8.36 30.32
N ALA A 23 27.43 9.63 30.26
CA ALA A 23 28.65 10.07 29.56
C ALA A 23 29.97 9.55 30.19
N ALA A 24 30.03 9.38 31.52
CA ALA A 24 31.21 8.84 32.16
C ALA A 24 31.30 7.32 32.04
N ARG A 25 30.18 6.62 32.01
CA ARG A 25 30.10 5.18 31.72
C ARG A 25 30.47 4.89 30.25
N ALA A 26 30.01 5.72 29.32
CA ALA A 26 30.40 5.65 27.92
C ALA A 26 31.91 5.88 27.73
N ARG A 27 32.50 6.83 28.48
CA ARG A 27 33.96 7.05 28.48
C ARG A 27 34.74 5.89 29.10
N ALA A 28 34.25 5.28 30.16
CA ALA A 28 34.86 4.11 30.77
C ALA A 28 34.77 2.87 29.83
N ALA A 29 33.71 2.73 29.09
CA ALA A 29 33.60 1.71 28.03
C ALA A 29 34.55 2.00 26.85
N ALA A 30 34.83 3.27 26.54
CA ALA A 30 35.75 3.69 25.50
C ALA A 30 37.23 3.52 25.87
N SER A 31 37.59 3.56 27.18
CA SER A 31 38.97 3.30 27.64
C SER A 31 39.40 1.84 27.53
N GLY A 32 38.49 0.92 27.26
CA GLY A 32 38.76 -0.51 26.95
C GLY A 32 38.98 -0.77 25.48
N GLY A 33 39.70 0.09 24.72
CA GLY A 33 39.92 -0.01 23.26
C GLY A 33 38.62 -0.23 22.52
N ALA A 34 38.18 0.76 21.72
CA ALA A 34 36.83 0.87 21.14
C ALA A 34 36.32 -0.43 20.47
N ARG A 35 35.80 -1.37 21.25
CA ARG A 35 35.30 -2.67 20.77
C ARG A 35 34.24 -2.52 19.67
N TYR A 36 33.46 -1.43 19.69
CA TYR A 36 32.46 -1.15 18.66
C TYR A 36 33.06 -0.78 17.29
N LEU A 37 34.36 -0.37 17.23
CA LEU A 37 35.07 -0.15 15.97
C LEU A 37 35.72 -1.44 15.44
N ALA A 38 35.82 -2.48 16.26
CA ALA A 38 36.40 -3.74 15.83
C ALA A 38 35.50 -4.39 14.76
N GLY A 39 36.11 -4.85 13.68
CA GLY A 39 35.40 -5.51 12.58
C GLY A 39 34.71 -4.54 11.58
N LEU A 40 34.95 -3.23 11.67
CA LEU A 40 34.63 -2.30 10.59
C LEU A 40 35.73 -2.38 9.52
N ASN A 41 35.31 -2.36 8.24
CA ASN A 41 36.25 -2.17 7.15
C ASN A 41 36.72 -0.69 7.08
N PRO A 42 37.77 -0.35 6.27
CA PRO A 42 38.32 1.00 6.22
C PRO A 42 37.25 2.06 5.90
N GLU A 43 36.36 1.81 4.92
CA GLU A 43 35.33 2.74 4.47
C GLU A 43 34.24 2.94 5.54
N GLN A 44 33.82 1.84 6.18
CA GLN A 44 32.89 1.90 7.31
C GLN A 44 33.49 2.68 8.49
N ARG A 45 34.79 2.46 8.77
CA ARG A 45 35.50 3.18 9.81
C ARG A 45 35.62 4.67 9.48
N ASP A 46 35.97 5.01 8.25
CA ASP A 46 36.02 6.40 7.79
C ASP A 46 34.65 7.07 7.94
N ALA A 47 33.57 6.38 7.57
CA ALA A 47 32.20 6.86 7.76
C ALA A 47 31.82 7.05 9.24
N VAL A 48 32.34 6.26 10.16
CA VAL A 48 32.09 6.39 11.59
C VAL A 48 32.93 7.50 12.22
N GLU A 49 34.20 7.65 11.84
CA GLU A 49 35.16 8.57 12.45
C GLU A 49 35.10 9.99 11.86
N THR A 50 34.59 10.17 10.65
CA THR A 50 34.40 11.51 10.03
C THR A 50 33.22 12.23 10.68
N LEU A 51 33.47 12.93 11.80
CA LEU A 51 32.42 13.53 12.63
C LEU A 51 32.04 14.96 12.23
N ASP A 52 32.93 15.70 11.60
CA ASP A 52 32.76 17.12 11.32
C ASP A 52 32.31 17.34 9.86
N GLY A 53 31.32 18.21 9.69
CA GLY A 53 30.76 18.57 8.40
C GLY A 53 29.69 17.60 7.87
N PRO A 54 29.14 17.89 6.68
CA PRO A 54 28.17 17.03 6.02
C PRO A 54 28.84 15.79 5.41
N VAL A 55 28.22 14.64 5.60
CA VAL A 55 28.69 13.35 5.10
C VAL A 55 27.56 12.64 4.38
N LEU A 56 27.81 12.18 3.17
CA LEU A 56 26.94 11.25 2.45
C LEU A 56 27.61 9.88 2.42
N VAL A 57 26.94 8.88 2.97
CA VAL A 57 27.38 7.49 2.89
C VAL A 57 26.52 6.79 1.84
N LEU A 58 27.08 6.59 0.67
CA LEU A 58 26.50 5.81 -0.41
C LEU A 58 26.77 4.34 -0.14
N ALA A 59 25.77 3.66 0.38
CA ALA A 59 25.95 2.32 0.91
C ALA A 59 25.04 1.35 0.16
N GLY A 60 25.64 0.48 -0.66
CA GLY A 60 24.88 -0.51 -1.40
C GLY A 60 24.15 -1.55 -0.52
N ALA A 61 23.42 -2.45 -1.15
CA ALA A 61 22.77 -3.55 -0.46
C ALA A 61 23.80 -4.38 0.32
N GLY A 62 23.48 -4.78 1.58
CA GLY A 62 24.33 -5.67 2.36
C GLY A 62 25.70 -5.11 2.81
N THR A 63 25.98 -3.82 2.62
CA THR A 63 27.25 -3.18 3.00
C THR A 63 27.31 -2.69 4.44
N GLY A 64 26.23 -2.90 5.22
CA GLY A 64 26.18 -2.55 6.64
C GLY A 64 25.74 -1.12 6.95
N LYS A 65 24.84 -0.52 6.14
CA LYS A 65 24.24 0.82 6.37
C LYS A 65 23.89 1.09 7.82
N THR A 66 22.99 0.29 8.36
CA THR A 66 22.49 0.44 9.75
C THR A 66 23.59 0.23 10.79
N ARG A 67 24.55 -0.67 10.52
CA ARG A 67 25.73 -0.86 11.37
C ARG A 67 26.59 0.39 11.45
N VAL A 68 26.91 1.00 10.32
CA VAL A 68 27.67 2.26 10.27
C VAL A 68 26.95 3.36 11.02
N LEU A 69 25.64 3.53 10.80
CA LEU A 69 24.86 4.58 11.42
C LEU A 69 24.79 4.42 12.95
N THR A 70 24.50 3.20 13.44
CA THR A 70 24.44 2.91 14.88
C THR A 70 25.84 3.03 15.52
N THR A 71 26.88 2.53 14.87
CA THR A 71 28.27 2.65 15.36
C THR A 71 28.73 4.11 15.40
N ARG A 72 28.34 4.92 14.40
CA ARG A 72 28.63 6.37 14.40
C ARG A 72 27.95 7.08 15.58
N ILE A 73 26.70 6.77 15.89
CA ILE A 73 26.03 7.30 17.09
C ILE A 73 26.80 6.91 18.35
N ALA A 74 27.17 5.63 18.48
CA ALA A 74 27.94 5.15 19.61
C ALA A 74 29.29 5.87 19.71
N HIS A 75 29.97 6.11 18.59
CA HIS A 75 31.24 6.83 18.54
C HIS A 75 31.09 8.30 18.96
N ILE A 76 30.07 9.04 18.46
CA ILE A 76 29.78 10.41 18.85
C ILE A 76 29.59 10.54 20.37
N LEU A 77 28.81 9.61 20.96
CA LEU A 77 28.51 9.57 22.39
C LEU A 77 29.77 9.23 23.20
N SER A 78 30.52 8.22 22.78
CA SER A 78 31.76 7.75 23.45
C SER A 78 32.84 8.81 23.43
N MET A 79 33.01 9.55 22.33
CA MET A 79 33.96 10.67 22.21
C MET A 79 33.49 11.92 22.95
N GLY A 80 32.27 11.92 23.52
CA GLY A 80 31.72 13.07 24.23
C GLY A 80 31.44 14.26 23.35
N ARG A 81 31.32 14.09 22.03
CA ARG A 81 31.03 15.16 21.05
C ARG A 81 29.60 15.68 21.18
N ALA A 82 28.67 14.83 21.63
CA ALA A 82 27.28 15.20 21.90
C ALA A 82 26.69 14.37 23.04
N ARG A 83 25.62 14.91 23.64
CA ARG A 83 24.78 14.18 24.60
C ARG A 83 23.68 13.46 23.84
N PRO A 84 23.02 12.43 24.41
CA PRO A 84 21.91 11.71 23.77
C PRO A 84 20.78 12.63 23.23
N GLY A 85 20.44 13.70 23.97
CA GLY A 85 19.43 14.68 23.58
C GLY A 85 19.87 15.72 22.54
N GLU A 86 21.14 15.69 22.10
CA GLU A 86 21.73 16.57 21.09
C GLU A 86 21.92 15.90 19.73
N ILE A 87 21.52 14.62 19.61
CA ILE A 87 21.58 13.83 18.38
C ILE A 87 20.16 13.61 17.86
N LEU A 88 19.90 14.04 16.63
CA LEU A 88 18.71 13.71 15.87
C LEU A 88 19.03 12.51 14.98
N SER A 89 18.29 11.41 15.14
CA SER A 89 18.42 10.24 14.24
C SER A 89 17.05 9.84 13.72
N VAL A 90 16.88 9.89 12.39
CA VAL A 90 15.61 9.62 11.72
C VAL A 90 15.72 8.45 10.76
N THR A 91 14.65 7.64 10.74
CA THR A 91 14.46 6.52 9.81
C THR A 91 13.02 6.46 9.33
N PHE A 92 12.72 5.57 8.36
CA PHE A 92 11.40 5.49 7.74
C PHE A 92 10.38 4.68 8.54
N THR A 93 10.83 3.61 9.24
CA THR A 93 9.91 2.66 9.89
C THR A 93 10.14 2.55 11.39
N ASN A 94 9.06 2.30 12.12
CA ASN A 94 9.15 2.03 13.56
C ASN A 94 9.96 0.78 13.88
N LYS A 95 9.99 -0.22 12.95
CA LYS A 95 10.83 -1.42 13.07
C LYS A 95 12.31 -1.05 13.03
N ALA A 96 12.73 -0.27 12.02
CA ALA A 96 14.12 0.18 11.91
C ALA A 96 14.54 1.04 13.12
N ALA A 97 13.67 1.93 13.59
CA ALA A 97 13.95 2.73 14.77
C ALA A 97 14.13 1.87 16.04
N ARG A 98 13.31 0.81 16.21
CA ARG A 98 13.48 -0.15 17.33
C ARG A 98 14.77 -0.94 17.21
N GLU A 99 15.08 -1.44 16.03
CA GLU A 99 16.31 -2.18 15.77
C GLU A 99 17.55 -1.35 16.05
N MET A 100 17.57 -0.08 15.60
CA MET A 100 18.65 0.85 15.93
C MET A 100 18.81 1.04 17.44
N LYS A 101 17.69 1.19 18.17
CA LYS A 101 17.71 1.30 19.65
C LYS A 101 18.29 0.06 20.30
N THR A 102 17.86 -1.13 19.87
CA THR A 102 18.36 -2.41 20.40
C THR A 102 19.87 -2.53 20.17
N ARG A 103 20.35 -2.30 18.96
CA ARG A 103 21.79 -2.37 18.64
C ARG A 103 22.62 -1.34 19.44
N LEU A 104 22.09 -0.13 19.61
CA LEU A 104 22.75 0.87 20.46
C LEU A 104 22.76 0.47 21.93
N ALA A 105 21.69 -0.16 22.44
CA ALA A 105 21.63 -0.68 23.80
C ALA A 105 22.67 -1.79 24.04
N GLU A 106 22.89 -2.64 23.07
CA GLU A 106 23.93 -3.68 23.11
C GLU A 106 25.34 -3.09 23.17
N MET A 107 25.59 -1.99 22.42
CA MET A 107 26.90 -1.32 22.38
C MET A 107 27.17 -0.45 23.60
N LEU A 108 26.17 0.24 24.13
CA LEU A 108 26.32 1.33 25.11
C LEU A 108 25.58 1.05 26.43
N GLY A 109 24.89 -0.07 26.57
CA GLY A 109 24.05 -0.38 27.72
C GLY A 109 22.85 0.58 27.83
N GLN A 110 22.38 0.85 29.06
CA GLN A 110 21.21 1.69 29.34
C GLN A 110 21.30 3.17 28.83
N ALA A 111 22.41 3.56 28.22
CA ALA A 111 22.60 4.91 27.67
C ALA A 111 21.57 5.29 26.60
N VAL A 112 20.88 4.32 26.00
CA VAL A 112 19.94 4.49 24.89
C VAL A 112 18.55 4.97 25.34
N GLU A 113 18.15 4.73 26.58
CA GLU A 113 16.88 5.21 27.13
C GLU A 113 16.77 6.75 27.12
N GLY A 114 17.92 7.42 27.07
CA GLY A 114 18.03 8.89 27.00
C GLY A 114 18.02 9.51 25.61
N MET A 115 17.72 8.77 24.52
CA MET A 115 17.70 9.30 23.15
C MET A 115 16.27 9.65 22.68
N PRO A 116 15.75 10.83 23.06
CA PRO A 116 14.36 11.21 22.73
C PRO A 116 14.15 11.52 21.25
N TRP A 117 15.24 11.77 20.50
CA TRP A 117 15.22 12.22 19.10
C TRP A 117 15.68 11.12 18.12
N LEU A 118 15.54 9.85 18.52
CA LEU A 118 15.70 8.69 17.65
C LEU A 118 14.32 8.09 17.38
N GLY A 119 13.91 8.11 16.11
CA GLY A 119 12.57 7.66 15.70
C GLY A 119 12.31 7.86 14.22
N THR A 120 11.04 7.74 13.82
CA THR A 120 10.62 8.06 12.44
C THR A 120 10.46 9.56 12.24
N PHE A 121 10.55 10.05 11.00
CA PHE A 121 10.29 11.45 10.65
C PHE A 121 9.02 11.98 11.30
N HIS A 122 7.90 11.28 11.11
CA HIS A 122 6.60 11.72 11.65
C HIS A 122 6.53 11.70 13.18
N SER A 123 7.15 10.71 13.84
CA SER A 123 7.13 10.63 15.30
C SER A 123 7.91 11.78 15.96
N ILE A 124 9.02 12.17 15.34
CA ILE A 124 9.85 13.28 15.79
C ILE A 124 9.18 14.62 15.47
N ALA A 125 8.68 14.77 14.24
CA ALA A 125 7.94 15.96 13.83
C ALA A 125 6.70 16.19 14.71
N GLY A 126 5.93 15.13 15.02
CA GLY A 126 4.81 15.21 15.93
C GLY A 126 5.20 15.65 17.36
N ARG A 127 6.36 15.19 17.84
CA ARG A 127 6.89 15.63 19.16
C ARG A 127 7.26 17.11 19.18
N ILE A 128 7.94 17.59 18.13
CA ILE A 128 8.28 19.01 17.97
C ILE A 128 7.00 19.84 17.90
N LEU A 129 6.05 19.41 17.07
CA LEU A 129 4.79 20.10 16.89
C LEU A 129 3.98 20.19 18.18
N ARG A 130 3.92 19.13 18.99
CA ARG A 130 3.24 19.15 20.30
C ARG A 130 3.87 20.16 21.27
N SER A 131 5.20 20.33 21.22
CA SER A 131 5.90 21.28 22.09
C SER A 131 5.66 22.75 21.72
N HIS A 132 5.21 23.03 20.48
CA HIS A 132 4.98 24.37 19.93
C HIS A 132 3.62 24.50 19.24
N ALA A 133 2.65 23.68 19.64
CA ALA A 133 1.36 23.54 18.95
C ALA A 133 0.61 24.88 18.84
N GLU A 134 0.68 25.73 19.86
CA GLU A 134 -0.01 27.01 19.90
C GLU A 134 0.45 27.97 18.79
N LEU A 135 1.72 27.91 18.39
CA LEU A 135 2.29 28.74 17.33
C LEU A 135 1.73 28.39 15.94
N VAL A 136 1.18 27.19 15.80
CA VAL A 136 0.52 26.72 14.57
C VAL A 136 -0.98 26.58 14.73
N GLN A 137 -1.57 27.23 15.74
CA GLN A 137 -3.00 27.23 16.04
C GLN A 137 -3.58 25.84 16.37
N LEU A 138 -2.79 25.02 17.03
CA LEU A 138 -3.17 23.74 17.62
C LEU A 138 -2.96 23.80 19.13
N LYS A 139 -3.60 22.89 19.87
CA LYS A 139 -3.28 22.64 21.28
C LYS A 139 -2.33 21.45 21.36
N SER A 140 -1.52 21.37 22.40
CA SER A 140 -0.51 20.31 22.58
C SER A 140 -1.09 18.89 22.57
N ASN A 141 -2.37 18.73 22.88
CA ASN A 141 -3.11 17.47 22.89
C ASN A 141 -3.87 17.19 21.57
N PHE A 142 -3.47 17.79 20.46
CA PHE A 142 -4.14 17.56 19.17
C PHE A 142 -4.18 16.08 18.79
N THR A 143 -5.25 15.70 18.11
CA THR A 143 -5.45 14.34 17.57
C THR A 143 -4.79 14.20 16.21
N VAL A 144 -4.12 13.08 15.98
CA VAL A 144 -3.62 12.72 14.63
C VAL A 144 -4.68 11.86 13.97
N LEU A 145 -5.25 12.35 12.87
CA LEU A 145 -6.28 11.65 12.11
C LEU A 145 -5.66 10.54 11.27
N ASP A 146 -6.33 9.41 11.23
CA ASP A 146 -6.06 8.37 10.25
C ASP A 146 -6.71 8.67 8.88
N VAL A 147 -6.45 7.82 7.89
CA VAL A 147 -6.96 7.99 6.52
C VAL A 147 -8.49 7.94 6.46
N ASP A 148 -9.13 7.11 7.29
CA ASP A 148 -10.59 6.98 7.27
C ASP A 148 -11.27 8.22 7.89
N ASP A 149 -10.71 8.77 8.95
CA ASP A 149 -11.15 10.03 9.54
C ASP A 149 -10.94 11.21 8.59
N GLN A 150 -9.80 11.25 7.90
CA GLN A 150 -9.51 12.23 6.85
C GLN A 150 -10.58 12.18 5.73
N ILE A 151 -10.86 11.00 5.18
CA ILE A 151 -11.87 10.82 4.14
C ILE A 151 -13.26 11.21 4.65
N ARG A 152 -13.60 10.88 5.90
CA ARG A 152 -14.89 11.25 6.51
C ARG A 152 -15.05 12.77 6.59
N LEU A 153 -13.99 13.46 7.03
CA LEU A 153 -13.99 14.92 7.12
C LEU A 153 -14.11 15.57 5.73
N LEU A 154 -13.36 15.06 4.75
CA LEU A 154 -13.44 15.56 3.36
C LEU A 154 -14.82 15.33 2.75
N LYS A 155 -15.50 14.22 3.03
CA LYS A 155 -16.89 13.99 2.60
C LYS A 155 -17.84 15.04 3.16
N GLN A 156 -17.70 15.42 4.42
CA GLN A 156 -18.50 16.49 5.02
C GLN A 156 -18.28 17.82 4.31
N LEU A 157 -17.03 18.14 3.95
CA LEU A 157 -16.71 19.36 3.20
C LEU A 157 -17.28 19.35 1.78
N LEU A 158 -17.20 18.23 1.07
CA LEU A 158 -17.81 18.09 -0.26
C LEU A 158 -19.32 18.29 -0.21
N GLN A 159 -19.99 17.73 0.80
CA GLN A 159 -21.43 17.94 1.03
C GLN A 159 -21.77 19.41 1.30
N ALA A 160 -20.98 20.08 2.15
CA ALA A 160 -21.17 21.49 2.47
C ALA A 160 -21.01 22.40 1.22
N GLU A 161 -20.12 22.05 0.32
CA GLU A 161 -19.89 22.79 -0.96
C GLU A 161 -20.79 22.31 -2.10
N ASN A 162 -21.79 21.44 -1.83
CA ASN A 162 -22.70 20.83 -2.82
C ASN A 162 -21.96 20.16 -3.98
N ILE A 163 -20.84 19.46 -3.68
CA ILE A 163 -20.08 18.70 -4.66
C ILE A 163 -20.53 17.24 -4.60
N ASP A 164 -20.85 16.67 -5.75
CA ASP A 164 -21.26 15.27 -5.86
C ASP A 164 -20.07 14.34 -5.60
N ASP A 165 -20.09 13.63 -4.46
CA ASP A 165 -19.07 12.65 -4.04
C ASP A 165 -18.95 11.45 -5.01
N LYS A 166 -19.99 11.16 -5.81
CA LYS A 166 -19.91 10.12 -6.84
C LYS A 166 -19.06 10.54 -8.03
N ARG A 167 -19.14 11.81 -8.41
CA ARG A 167 -18.35 12.37 -9.51
C ARG A 167 -16.94 12.75 -9.04
N TRP A 168 -16.82 13.22 -7.80
CA TRP A 168 -15.59 13.73 -7.20
C TRP A 168 -15.36 13.07 -5.83
N PRO A 169 -14.89 11.81 -5.80
CA PRO A 169 -14.74 11.07 -4.55
C PRO A 169 -13.81 11.76 -3.55
N ALA A 170 -14.22 11.78 -2.29
CA ALA A 170 -13.40 12.35 -1.21
C ALA A 170 -12.01 11.72 -1.11
N ARG A 171 -11.87 10.43 -1.45
CA ARG A 171 -10.58 9.73 -1.48
C ARG A 171 -9.63 10.27 -2.56
N MET A 172 -10.17 10.69 -3.70
CA MET A 172 -9.37 11.35 -4.72
C MET A 172 -8.81 12.70 -4.21
N LEU A 173 -9.65 13.46 -3.49
CA LEU A 173 -9.21 14.72 -2.87
C LEU A 173 -8.16 14.47 -1.78
N ALA A 174 -8.35 13.44 -0.94
CA ALA A 174 -7.37 13.04 0.07
C ALA A 174 -6.00 12.75 -0.56
N ASN A 175 -5.95 11.95 -1.62
CA ASN A 175 -4.71 11.62 -2.32
C ASN A 175 -4.04 12.87 -2.94
N LEU A 176 -4.81 13.80 -3.48
CA LEU A 176 -4.26 15.06 -4.00
C LEU A 176 -3.67 15.91 -2.87
N ILE A 177 -4.37 16.04 -1.75
CA ILE A 177 -3.90 16.80 -0.57
C ILE A 177 -2.63 16.15 0.00
N ASP A 178 -2.58 14.82 0.13
CA ASP A 178 -1.38 14.11 0.57
C ASP A 178 -0.20 14.34 -0.37
N GLY A 179 -0.44 14.30 -1.68
CA GLY A 179 0.58 14.61 -2.68
C GLY A 179 1.12 16.04 -2.54
N TRP A 180 0.26 17.03 -2.30
CA TRP A 180 0.68 18.41 -2.06
C TRP A 180 1.45 18.57 -0.75
N LYS A 181 0.99 17.93 0.34
CA LYS A 181 1.67 17.93 1.63
C LYS A 181 3.04 17.26 1.58
N ASN A 182 3.17 16.13 0.86
CA ASN A 182 4.44 15.45 0.64
C ASN A 182 5.45 16.31 -0.13
N ARG A 183 4.98 17.27 -0.94
CA ARG A 183 5.81 18.29 -1.58
C ARG A 183 6.01 19.56 -0.74
N GLY A 184 5.48 19.59 0.48
CA GLY A 184 5.59 20.73 1.39
C GLY A 184 4.75 21.94 0.97
N LEU A 185 3.69 21.74 0.17
CA LEU A 185 2.82 22.81 -0.35
C LEU A 185 1.65 23.06 0.59
N ALA A 186 1.59 24.27 1.15
CA ALA A 186 0.39 24.77 1.81
C ALA A 186 -0.70 25.10 0.77
N PRO A 187 -1.99 25.24 1.16
CA PRO A 187 -3.08 25.49 0.21
C PRO A 187 -2.86 26.65 -0.77
N ALA A 188 -2.24 27.74 -0.31
CA ALA A 188 -1.93 28.91 -1.15
C ALA A 188 -0.78 28.69 -2.14
N GLN A 189 -0.01 27.63 -1.97
CA GLN A 189 1.16 27.31 -2.79
C GLN A 189 0.88 26.27 -3.86
N VAL A 190 -0.33 25.68 -3.85
CA VAL A 190 -0.72 24.66 -4.85
C VAL A 190 -0.83 25.31 -6.23
N PRO A 191 -0.14 24.78 -7.25
CA PRO A 191 -0.24 25.31 -8.61
C PRO A 191 -1.68 25.30 -9.13
N SER A 192 -2.10 26.37 -9.78
CA SER A 192 -3.49 26.53 -10.27
C SER A 192 -3.93 25.40 -11.22
N GLY A 193 -3.01 24.90 -12.05
CA GLY A 193 -3.28 23.76 -12.93
C GLY A 193 -3.60 22.47 -12.19
N GLU A 194 -2.89 22.19 -11.09
CA GLU A 194 -3.15 21.01 -10.25
C GLU A 194 -4.44 21.18 -9.43
N ALA A 195 -4.65 22.36 -8.86
CA ALA A 195 -5.90 22.66 -8.15
C ALA A 195 -7.14 22.53 -9.05
N ALA A 196 -6.96 22.79 -10.37
CA ALA A 196 -8.02 22.69 -11.37
C ALA A 196 -8.50 21.24 -11.64
N VAL A 197 -7.69 20.24 -11.34
CA VAL A 197 -7.99 18.82 -11.62
C VAL A 197 -9.20 18.32 -10.83
N PHE A 198 -9.49 18.89 -9.65
CA PHE A 198 -10.58 18.45 -8.79
C PHE A 198 -11.74 19.45 -8.77
N ALA A 199 -12.96 18.94 -8.91
CA ALA A 199 -14.23 19.68 -8.78
C ALA A 199 -14.25 21.02 -9.55
N ASN A 200 -13.80 20.99 -10.82
CA ASN A 200 -13.75 22.15 -11.70
C ASN A 200 -12.96 23.34 -11.11
N GLY A 201 -11.80 23.06 -10.52
CA GLY A 201 -10.92 24.08 -9.99
C GLY A 201 -11.08 24.38 -8.49
N LYS A 202 -11.94 23.64 -7.78
CA LYS A 202 -12.17 23.86 -6.34
C LYS A 202 -11.15 23.14 -5.44
N GLY A 203 -10.22 22.34 -5.99
CA GLY A 203 -9.26 21.54 -5.21
C GLY A 203 -8.48 22.34 -4.17
N GLY A 204 -7.89 23.48 -4.57
CA GLY A 204 -7.16 24.36 -3.66
C GLY A 204 -8.03 25.00 -2.57
N LYS A 205 -9.27 25.42 -2.92
CA LYS A 205 -10.23 25.94 -1.93
C LYS A 205 -10.62 24.87 -0.93
N LEU A 206 -10.91 23.66 -1.38
CA LEU A 206 -11.27 22.55 -0.51
C LEU A 206 -10.11 22.15 0.42
N TYR A 207 -8.89 22.20 -0.08
CA TYR A 207 -7.71 21.98 0.75
C TYR A 207 -7.59 23.07 1.84
N ALA A 208 -7.79 24.35 1.50
CA ALA A 208 -7.80 25.42 2.50
C ALA A 208 -8.90 25.21 3.55
N SER A 209 -10.13 24.90 3.14
CA SER A 209 -11.24 24.59 4.05
C SER A 209 -10.97 23.36 4.92
N TYR A 210 -10.29 22.35 4.38
CA TYR A 210 -9.87 21.16 5.12
C TYR A 210 -8.87 21.53 6.23
N GLN A 211 -7.86 22.33 5.92
CA GLN A 211 -6.88 22.80 6.90
C GLN A 211 -7.52 23.65 8.01
N GLU A 212 -8.44 24.55 7.65
CA GLU A 212 -9.19 25.35 8.62
C GLU A 212 -10.03 24.44 9.54
N ARG A 213 -10.69 23.42 8.97
CA ARG A 213 -11.49 22.48 9.76
C ARG A 213 -10.63 21.66 10.72
N LEU A 214 -9.45 21.23 10.32
CA LEU A 214 -8.50 20.55 11.19
C LEU A 214 -8.13 21.41 12.40
N LYS A 215 -7.86 22.72 12.20
CA LYS A 215 -7.56 23.64 13.31
C LYS A 215 -8.74 23.76 14.28
N ILE A 216 -9.97 23.88 13.78
CA ILE A 216 -11.18 23.93 14.61
C ILE A 216 -11.35 22.65 15.44
N LEU A 217 -11.04 21.49 14.85
CA LEU A 217 -11.15 20.19 15.52
C LEU A 217 -9.95 19.90 16.46
N ASN A 218 -8.97 20.78 16.51
CA ASN A 218 -7.68 20.51 17.15
C ASN A 218 -7.09 19.19 16.68
N ALA A 219 -6.99 19.02 15.36
CA ALA A 219 -6.50 17.82 14.72
C ALA A 219 -5.45 18.14 13.65
N ALA A 220 -4.63 17.15 13.32
CA ALA A 220 -3.67 17.17 12.24
C ALA A 220 -3.69 15.79 11.57
N ASP A 221 -3.49 15.69 10.27
CA ASP A 221 -3.23 14.42 9.63
C ASP A 221 -1.71 14.11 9.55
N PHE A 222 -1.33 12.94 9.03
CA PHE A 222 0.08 12.55 8.96
C PHE A 222 0.94 13.52 8.14
N GLY A 223 0.42 14.04 7.02
CA GLY A 223 1.13 15.02 6.19
C GLY A 223 1.35 16.36 6.93
N ASP A 224 0.41 16.75 7.77
CA ASP A 224 0.51 17.96 8.57
C ASP A 224 1.63 17.90 9.59
N LEU A 225 1.97 16.73 10.10
CA LEU A 225 3.06 16.61 11.08
C LEU A 225 4.38 17.20 10.53
N LEU A 226 4.63 17.07 9.25
CA LEU A 226 5.81 17.64 8.58
C LEU A 226 5.53 19.04 8.04
N LEU A 227 4.40 19.23 7.35
CA LEU A 227 4.05 20.52 6.75
C LEU A 227 3.96 21.64 7.81
N GLU A 228 3.29 21.38 8.93
CA GLU A 228 3.16 22.36 10.03
C GLU A 228 4.50 22.59 10.75
N ASN A 229 5.40 21.61 10.81
CA ASN A 229 6.77 21.83 11.28
C ASN A 229 7.56 22.76 10.34
N ILE A 230 7.45 22.56 9.02
CA ILE A 230 8.09 23.44 8.05
C ILE A 230 7.56 24.87 8.18
N ARG A 231 6.23 25.01 8.35
CA ARG A 231 5.60 26.32 8.61
C ARG A 231 6.07 26.92 9.93
N LEU A 232 6.05 26.14 11.02
CA LEU A 232 6.53 26.54 12.34
C LEU A 232 7.95 27.14 12.26
N PHE A 233 8.86 26.44 11.60
CA PHE A 233 10.25 26.86 11.49
C PHE A 233 10.45 28.09 10.60
N ARG A 234 9.64 28.25 9.55
CA ARG A 234 9.70 29.40 8.65
C ARG A 234 9.12 30.67 9.30
N GLU A 235 8.01 30.53 10.01
CA GLU A 235 7.31 31.64 10.67
C GLU A 235 7.93 32.02 12.03
N ASN A 236 8.65 31.09 12.69
CA ASN A 236 9.25 31.29 14.01
C ASN A 236 10.76 30.97 14.01
N PRO A 237 11.61 31.87 13.53
CA PRO A 237 13.06 31.64 13.43
C PRO A 237 13.76 31.39 14.79
N ASP A 238 13.18 31.82 15.90
CA ASP A 238 13.66 31.55 17.25
C ASP A 238 13.50 30.09 17.63
N VAL A 239 12.35 29.48 17.30
CA VAL A 239 12.09 28.05 17.48
C VAL A 239 13.06 27.24 16.59
N LEU A 240 13.22 27.65 15.32
CA LEU A 240 14.18 26.98 14.43
C LEU A 240 15.60 27.04 15.01
N ARG A 241 16.07 28.20 15.46
CA ARG A 241 17.40 28.36 16.10
C ARG A 241 17.54 27.48 17.34
N GLN A 242 16.49 27.31 18.14
CA GLN A 242 16.51 26.40 19.29
C GLN A 242 16.85 24.99 18.89
N TYR A 243 16.19 24.42 17.86
CA TYR A 243 16.46 23.06 17.39
C TYR A 243 17.77 22.96 16.60
N GLN A 244 18.11 23.96 15.83
CA GLN A 244 19.43 24.06 15.19
C GLN A 244 20.56 24.07 16.21
N SER A 245 20.43 24.74 17.34
CA SER A 245 21.42 24.75 18.41
C SER A 245 21.43 23.46 19.22
N ARG A 246 20.25 22.85 19.41
CA ARG A 246 20.11 21.59 20.14
C ARG A 246 20.76 20.43 19.38
N PHE A 247 20.44 20.26 18.10
CA PHE A 247 20.92 19.14 17.32
C PHE A 247 22.33 19.40 16.79
N LYS A 248 23.35 18.90 17.49
CA LYS A 248 24.74 18.98 17.07
C LYS A 248 25.06 18.02 15.94
N PHE A 249 24.35 16.88 15.90
CA PHE A 249 24.46 15.85 14.89
C PHE A 249 23.08 15.47 14.40
N ILE A 250 22.95 15.34 13.07
CA ILE A 250 21.75 14.86 12.39
C ILE A 250 22.16 13.62 11.61
N LEU A 251 21.47 12.50 11.83
CA LEU A 251 21.72 11.23 11.15
C LEU A 251 20.43 10.77 10.48
N VAL A 252 20.53 10.41 9.22
CA VAL A 252 19.38 10.03 8.38
C VAL A 252 19.67 8.67 7.77
N ASP A 253 18.77 7.72 8.00
CA ASP A 253 18.79 6.41 7.36
C ASP A 253 17.87 6.39 6.13
N GLU A 254 18.19 5.58 5.12
CA GLU A 254 17.41 5.42 3.88
C GLU A 254 17.09 6.76 3.18
N TYR A 255 18.08 7.65 3.08
CA TYR A 255 17.89 9.03 2.60
C TYR A 255 17.26 9.12 1.20
N GLN A 256 17.47 8.12 0.34
CA GLN A 256 16.89 8.03 -1.01
C GLN A 256 15.35 7.87 -1.01
N ASP A 257 14.74 7.50 0.12
CA ASP A 257 13.29 7.34 0.22
C ASP A 257 12.59 8.61 0.74
N THR A 258 13.35 9.71 0.96
CA THR A 258 12.78 10.96 1.46
C THR A 258 11.92 11.66 0.41
N ASN A 259 10.75 12.15 0.84
CA ASN A 259 9.94 13.06 0.04
C ASN A 259 10.40 14.52 0.21
N VAL A 260 9.86 15.44 -0.60
CA VAL A 260 10.24 16.85 -0.59
C VAL A 260 10.01 17.50 0.79
N ALA A 261 8.91 17.20 1.48
CA ALA A 261 8.63 17.76 2.80
C ALA A 261 9.66 17.32 3.84
N GLN A 262 10.03 16.02 3.84
CA GLN A 262 11.10 15.48 4.71
C GLN A 262 12.45 16.13 4.40
N TYR A 263 12.77 16.25 3.12
CA TYR A 263 13.97 16.95 2.67
C TYR A 263 13.99 18.41 3.12
N LEU A 264 12.92 19.18 2.92
CA LEU A 264 12.83 20.58 3.36
C LEU A 264 12.96 20.71 4.88
N TRP A 265 12.36 19.80 5.64
CA TRP A 265 12.46 19.76 7.09
C TRP A 265 13.91 19.51 7.54
N LEU A 266 14.63 18.59 6.93
CA LEU A 266 16.04 18.34 7.19
C LEU A 266 16.91 19.55 6.81
N ARG A 267 16.64 20.16 5.66
CA ARG A 267 17.37 21.36 5.18
C ARG A 267 17.26 22.51 6.17
N LEU A 268 16.08 22.76 6.72
CA LEU A 268 15.89 23.81 7.74
C LEU A 268 16.69 23.50 9.01
N LEU A 269 16.66 22.29 9.51
CA LEU A 269 17.37 21.89 10.73
C LEU A 269 18.89 21.83 10.55
N SER A 270 19.36 21.54 9.34
CA SER A 270 20.80 21.38 9.04
C SER A 270 21.50 22.70 8.69
N GLN A 271 20.79 23.82 8.57
CA GLN A 271 21.40 25.11 8.40
C GLN A 271 22.12 25.57 9.68
N ALA A 272 23.23 26.26 9.53
CA ALA A 272 23.87 26.91 10.69
C ALA A 272 22.97 28.00 11.25
N PRO A 273 22.87 28.17 12.58
CA PRO A 273 22.10 29.26 13.17
C PRO A 273 22.62 30.61 12.67
N SER A 274 21.76 31.40 12.00
CA SER A 274 22.16 32.74 11.56
C SER A 274 22.44 33.59 12.80
N SER A 275 23.64 34.17 12.89
CA SER A 275 23.96 35.16 13.90
C SER A 275 22.98 36.34 13.76
N ALA A 276 22.29 36.67 14.84
CA ALA A 276 21.37 37.81 14.88
C ALA A 276 22.11 39.12 14.55
N GLY A 277 21.85 39.66 13.38
CA GLY A 277 22.50 40.93 12.97
C GLY A 277 22.24 41.37 11.52
N SER A 278 21.41 40.73 10.74
CA SER A 278 20.96 41.33 9.48
C SER A 278 19.44 41.50 9.47
N SER A 279 19.03 42.77 9.58
CA SER A 279 17.68 43.24 9.34
C SER A 279 17.14 42.66 8.03
N LEU A 280 15.93 42.09 8.09
CA LEU A 280 15.15 41.77 6.94
C LEU A 280 15.12 42.96 5.94
N PRO A 281 15.33 42.78 4.65
CA PRO A 281 15.09 43.84 3.69
C PRO A 281 13.62 44.17 3.74
N GLY A 282 13.34 45.42 4.12
CA GLY A 282 11.99 45.96 4.18
C GLY A 282 11.33 45.86 2.79
N SER A 283 10.03 45.62 2.81
CA SER A 283 9.14 45.69 1.68
C SER A 283 9.26 47.06 1.00
N THR A 284 10.06 47.13 -0.06
CA THR A 284 10.05 48.30 -0.94
C THR A 284 8.91 48.11 -1.93
N ARG A 285 7.82 48.82 -1.69
CA ARG A 285 6.84 49.14 -2.73
C ARG A 285 7.56 49.88 -3.84
N GLN A 286 7.83 49.26 -4.94
CA GLN A 286 8.16 49.94 -6.19
C GLN A 286 6.88 50.10 -7.00
N SER A 287 6.52 51.38 -7.18
CA SER A 287 5.52 51.86 -8.11
C SER A 287 5.90 51.48 -9.56
N ILE A 288 4.95 50.86 -10.24
CA ILE A 288 5.03 50.57 -11.65
C ILE A 288 4.78 51.89 -12.41
N THR A 289 5.79 52.37 -13.14
CA THR A 289 5.59 53.26 -14.27
C THR A 289 5.67 52.42 -15.56
N SER A 290 4.63 52.56 -16.33
CA SER A 290 4.45 51.97 -17.65
C SER A 290 5.46 52.51 -18.64
N SER A 291 6.07 51.67 -19.47
CA SER A 291 6.50 51.97 -20.83
C SER A 291 6.30 50.75 -21.70
N GLU A 292 5.44 50.89 -22.67
CA GLU A 292 5.23 50.00 -23.82
C GLU A 292 6.51 49.93 -24.67
N GLU A 293 6.85 48.71 -25.14
CA GLU A 293 7.31 48.53 -26.53
C GLU A 293 7.43 47.03 -26.91
N ASP A 294 7.03 46.80 -28.10
CA ASP A 294 6.88 45.61 -28.94
C ASP A 294 8.00 44.57 -28.93
N GLY A 295 7.61 43.28 -29.13
CA GLY A 295 8.53 42.29 -29.70
C GLY A 295 8.13 40.84 -29.45
N SER A 296 7.53 40.21 -30.43
CA SER A 296 7.36 38.78 -30.81
C SER A 296 7.65 37.62 -29.81
N PRO A 297 6.85 36.54 -29.85
CA PRO A 297 6.87 35.45 -28.89
C PRO A 297 7.92 34.39 -29.23
N GLY A 298 8.95 34.28 -28.38
CA GLY A 298 9.81 33.13 -28.32
C GLY A 298 9.24 32.05 -27.38
N LEU A 299 9.24 30.83 -27.82
CA LEU A 299 8.82 29.64 -27.10
C LEU A 299 9.55 29.55 -25.72
N ASP A 300 8.81 29.79 -24.66
CA ASP A 300 9.30 29.64 -23.30
C ASP A 300 9.12 28.19 -22.87
N THR A 301 10.24 27.49 -22.75
CA THR A 301 10.34 26.16 -22.15
C THR A 301 9.94 26.27 -20.69
N ALA A 302 9.00 25.44 -20.27
CA ALA A 302 8.43 25.36 -18.94
C ALA A 302 9.52 25.35 -17.85
N ARG A 303 9.61 26.44 -17.07
CA ARG A 303 10.37 26.51 -15.83
C ARG A 303 9.77 25.53 -14.83
N ARG A 304 10.57 24.55 -14.41
CA ARG A 304 10.28 23.64 -13.30
C ARG A 304 10.26 24.43 -11.97
N PRO A 305 9.39 24.12 -11.01
CA PRO A 305 9.38 24.76 -9.69
C PRO A 305 10.61 24.25 -8.89
N GLY A 306 11.67 25.01 -8.94
CA GLY A 306 12.93 24.68 -8.26
C GLY A 306 14.01 25.76 -8.37
N ASP A 307 13.84 26.74 -9.27
CA ASP A 307 14.91 27.68 -9.61
C ASP A 307 15.01 28.94 -8.72
N ASP A 308 14.20 29.08 -7.64
CA ASP A 308 14.27 30.24 -6.76
C ASP A 308 15.34 30.16 -5.65
N HIS A 309 16.39 29.35 -5.85
CA HIS A 309 17.47 29.18 -4.87
C HIS A 309 18.76 29.97 -5.14
N ARG A 310 18.69 31.09 -5.85
CA ARG A 310 19.82 32.02 -5.93
C ARG A 310 19.78 33.02 -4.77
N SER A 311 20.23 32.63 -3.55
CA SER A 311 20.88 33.52 -2.59
C SER A 311 20.98 32.94 -1.17
N VAL A 312 21.63 31.81 -0.97
CA VAL A 312 22.05 31.35 0.37
C VAL A 312 23.50 30.85 0.31
N ALA A 313 24.36 31.61 -0.32
CA ALA A 313 25.80 31.37 -0.24
C ALA A 313 26.47 32.64 0.26
N ALA A 314 26.57 32.77 1.58
CA ALA A 314 27.62 33.52 2.31
C ALA A 314 27.25 33.79 3.77
N SER A 315 27.06 32.75 4.58
CA SER A 315 27.30 32.87 6.02
C SER A 315 28.52 32.00 6.30
N GLY A 316 29.61 32.59 6.75
CA GLY A 316 30.86 31.88 7.09
C GLY A 316 30.74 31.04 8.38
N ALA A 317 29.57 30.53 8.68
CA ALA A 317 29.33 29.60 9.75
C ALA A 317 29.66 28.18 9.25
N PRO A 318 30.34 27.35 10.06
CA PRO A 318 30.69 26.00 9.66
C PRO A 318 29.42 25.18 9.35
N PRO A 319 29.48 24.35 8.30
CA PRO A 319 28.34 23.49 7.95
C PRO A 319 28.02 22.55 9.12
N LYS A 320 26.73 22.21 9.29
CA LYS A 320 26.29 21.35 10.36
C LYS A 320 26.71 19.89 10.11
N ASN A 321 26.90 19.14 11.20
CA ASN A 321 27.23 17.72 11.14
C ASN A 321 25.99 16.90 10.79
N ILE A 322 25.67 16.82 9.50
CA ILE A 322 24.63 15.95 8.96
C ILE A 322 25.29 14.74 8.30
N CYS A 323 24.83 13.55 8.61
CA CYS A 323 25.24 12.32 7.97
C CYS A 323 24.02 11.61 7.40
N CYS A 324 23.91 11.56 6.09
CA CYS A 324 22.86 10.82 5.39
C CYS A 324 23.42 9.50 4.87
N VAL A 325 22.74 8.41 5.16
CA VAL A 325 23.05 7.08 4.64
C VAL A 325 21.95 6.68 3.69
N GLY A 326 22.32 6.22 2.51
CA GLY A 326 21.34 5.86 1.50
C GLY A 326 21.91 5.04 0.35
N ASP A 327 21.01 4.60 -0.50
CA ASP A 327 21.30 3.77 -1.67
C ASP A 327 20.36 4.18 -2.81
N ASP A 328 20.86 4.96 -3.76
CA ASP A 328 20.09 5.39 -4.93
C ASP A 328 19.53 4.21 -5.74
N ASP A 329 20.24 3.06 -5.76
CA ASP A 329 19.82 1.84 -6.43
C ASP A 329 18.69 1.09 -5.70
N GLN A 330 18.33 1.49 -4.47
CA GLN A 330 17.21 0.96 -3.69
C GLN A 330 16.06 1.96 -3.47
N SER A 331 15.99 3.03 -4.27
CA SER A 331 14.84 3.96 -4.26
C SER A 331 13.66 3.34 -5.00
N ILE A 332 12.69 2.78 -4.26
CA ILE A 332 11.53 2.03 -4.76
C ILE A 332 10.18 2.55 -4.21
N TYR A 333 10.14 3.76 -3.68
CA TYR A 333 8.94 4.38 -3.11
C TYR A 333 8.54 5.68 -3.84
N GLY A 334 8.88 5.81 -5.13
CA GLY A 334 8.47 6.94 -5.97
C GLY A 334 6.95 7.12 -5.98
N TRP A 335 6.18 6.03 -5.99
CA TRP A 335 4.73 6.04 -5.88
C TRP A 335 4.17 6.60 -4.55
N ARG A 336 5.02 6.70 -3.49
CA ARG A 336 4.74 7.38 -2.23
C ARG A 336 5.28 8.80 -2.16
N GLY A 337 5.78 9.33 -3.27
CA GLY A 337 6.37 10.66 -3.37
C GLY A 337 7.82 10.75 -2.91
N ALA A 338 8.53 9.61 -2.78
CA ALA A 338 9.97 9.63 -2.61
C ALA A 338 10.65 10.20 -3.87
N GLU A 339 11.68 11.02 -3.68
CA GLU A 339 12.42 11.63 -4.77
C GLU A 339 13.91 11.23 -4.69
N VAL A 340 14.34 10.39 -5.62
CA VAL A 340 15.74 9.96 -5.73
C VAL A 340 16.68 11.16 -5.95
N ASP A 341 16.19 12.21 -6.56
CA ASP A 341 16.93 13.45 -6.76
C ASP A 341 17.48 14.07 -5.45
N ASN A 342 16.84 13.78 -4.31
CA ASN A 342 17.33 14.27 -3.03
C ASN A 342 18.73 13.75 -2.68
N ILE A 343 18.99 12.46 -2.94
CA ILE A 343 20.32 11.90 -2.70
C ILE A 343 21.30 12.29 -3.81
N LEU A 344 20.85 12.39 -5.07
CA LEU A 344 21.66 12.78 -6.20
C LEU A 344 22.19 14.22 -6.08
N ARG A 345 21.43 15.11 -5.46
CA ARG A 345 21.80 16.54 -5.28
C ARG A 345 22.50 16.83 -3.95
N PHE A 346 22.86 15.83 -3.15
CA PHE A 346 23.37 16.05 -1.80
C PHE A 346 24.63 16.96 -1.75
N GLU A 347 25.60 16.76 -2.63
CA GLU A 347 26.83 17.58 -2.69
C GLU A 347 26.54 19.03 -3.09
N HIS A 348 25.54 19.25 -3.96
CA HIS A 348 25.09 20.59 -4.31
C HIS A 348 24.39 21.27 -3.12
N ASP A 349 23.58 20.53 -2.39
CA ASP A 349 22.79 21.03 -1.27
C ASP A 349 23.62 21.26 -0.01
N PHE A 350 24.68 20.49 0.16
CA PHE A 350 25.63 20.58 1.27
C PHE A 350 27.06 20.74 0.73
N PRO A 351 27.46 21.97 0.32
CA PRO A 351 28.79 22.22 -0.24
C PRO A 351 29.89 21.80 0.73
N GLY A 352 30.87 21.06 0.20
CA GLY A 352 31.95 20.49 1.00
C GLY A 352 31.62 19.18 1.69
N ALA A 353 30.51 18.55 1.30
CA ALA A 353 30.14 17.24 1.79
C ALA A 353 31.19 16.19 1.41
N LYS A 354 31.52 15.32 2.37
CA LYS A 354 32.35 14.14 2.11
C LYS A 354 31.43 12.99 1.68
N VAL A 355 31.68 12.46 0.48
CA VAL A 355 30.99 11.27 -0.03
C VAL A 355 31.84 10.04 0.23
N ILE A 356 31.32 9.08 0.98
CA ILE A 356 31.97 7.81 1.30
C ILE A 356 31.15 6.69 0.68
N ARG A 357 31.79 5.83 -0.12
CA ARG A 357 31.14 4.71 -0.77
C ARG A 357 31.40 3.44 0.00
N LEU A 358 30.33 2.72 0.36
CA LEU A 358 30.40 1.39 0.93
C LEU A 358 30.03 0.39 -0.18
N GLU A 359 31.03 -0.26 -0.73
CA GLU A 359 30.89 -1.17 -1.89
C GLU A 359 31.12 -2.64 -1.53
N ARG A 360 31.80 -2.90 -0.40
CA ARG A 360 31.99 -4.25 0.09
C ARG A 360 30.71 -4.79 0.71
N ASN A 361 30.16 -5.80 0.07
CA ASN A 361 28.94 -6.49 0.52
C ASN A 361 29.32 -7.67 1.43
N TYR A 362 28.53 -7.89 2.48
CA TYR A 362 28.68 -8.98 3.48
C TYR A 362 27.45 -9.89 3.52
N ARG A 363 26.52 -9.73 2.59
CA ARG A 363 25.27 -10.47 2.58
C ARG A 363 25.26 -11.55 1.51
N SER A 364 25.53 -11.18 0.29
CA SER A 364 25.28 -12.01 -0.90
C SER A 364 26.58 -12.55 -1.50
N THR A 365 26.48 -13.70 -2.13
CA THR A 365 27.59 -14.33 -2.88
C THR A 365 27.96 -13.56 -4.16
N GLY A 366 29.13 -13.83 -4.73
CA GLY A 366 29.67 -13.11 -5.88
C GLY A 366 28.77 -13.12 -7.11
N HIS A 367 28.18 -14.27 -7.47
CA HIS A 367 27.29 -14.37 -8.62
C HIS A 367 25.98 -13.57 -8.46
N ILE A 368 25.40 -13.54 -7.25
CA ILE A 368 24.20 -12.73 -6.98
C ILE A 368 24.52 -11.25 -7.13
N LEU A 369 25.66 -10.81 -6.60
CA LEU A 369 26.10 -9.41 -6.71
C LEU A 369 26.43 -9.01 -8.13
N ALA A 370 27.08 -9.88 -8.89
CA ALA A 370 27.36 -9.64 -10.30
C ALA A 370 26.07 -9.48 -11.11
N ALA A 371 25.07 -10.35 -10.88
CA ALA A 371 23.78 -10.26 -11.53
C ALA A 371 23.06 -8.96 -11.18
N ALA A 372 22.95 -8.64 -9.88
CA ALA A 372 22.29 -7.44 -9.41
C ALA A 372 23.00 -6.15 -9.86
N SER A 373 24.34 -6.13 -9.82
CA SER A 373 25.13 -4.97 -10.25
C SER A 373 25.03 -4.73 -11.74
N HIS A 374 25.05 -5.80 -12.56
CA HIS A 374 24.92 -5.66 -14.01
C HIS A 374 23.52 -5.14 -14.39
N LEU A 375 22.47 -5.72 -13.81
CA LEU A 375 21.10 -5.29 -14.04
C LEU A 375 20.92 -3.78 -13.79
N ILE A 376 21.39 -3.28 -12.65
CA ILE A 376 21.17 -1.89 -12.27
C ILE A 376 22.00 -0.89 -13.09
N THR A 377 23.06 -1.33 -13.79
CA THR A 377 23.85 -0.44 -14.67
C THR A 377 23.04 0.11 -15.84
N HIS A 378 21.94 -0.52 -16.20
CA HIS A 378 21.03 -0.07 -17.26
C HIS A 378 20.16 1.14 -16.85
N ASN A 379 20.20 1.56 -15.59
CA ASN A 379 19.59 2.83 -15.16
C ASN A 379 20.55 3.99 -15.41
N GLU A 380 20.02 5.12 -15.90
CA GLU A 380 20.75 6.37 -16.01
C GLU A 380 20.65 7.19 -14.71
N GLY A 381 21.53 8.17 -14.55
CA GLY A 381 21.47 9.10 -13.40
C GLY A 381 21.84 8.48 -12.05
N ARG A 382 22.66 7.43 -12.02
CA ARG A 382 23.19 6.81 -10.80
C ARG A 382 24.41 7.54 -10.27
N LEU A 383 24.62 7.50 -8.95
CA LEU A 383 25.84 8.02 -8.31
C LEU A 383 27.07 7.12 -8.53
N GLY A 384 26.87 5.98 -9.15
CA GLY A 384 27.92 5.03 -9.53
C GLY A 384 28.61 4.38 -8.34
N LYS A 385 28.25 3.13 -8.08
CA LYS A 385 28.94 2.23 -7.13
C LYS A 385 28.92 0.83 -7.69
N THR A 386 29.92 0.03 -7.34
CA THR A 386 30.03 -1.36 -7.77
C THR A 386 30.15 -2.25 -6.54
N LEU A 387 29.12 -3.05 -6.30
CA LEU A 387 29.12 -3.98 -5.19
C LEU A 387 30.09 -5.14 -5.48
N HIS A 388 30.92 -5.46 -4.51
CA HIS A 388 31.82 -6.61 -4.56
C HIS A 388 31.82 -7.34 -3.22
N THR A 389 32.18 -8.59 -3.23
CA THR A 389 32.40 -9.39 -2.02
C THR A 389 33.80 -10.01 -2.09
N GLU A 390 34.41 -10.18 -0.93
CA GLU A 390 35.62 -10.99 -0.76
C GLU A 390 35.29 -12.42 -0.31
N ASP A 391 33.98 -12.70 -0.12
CA ASP A 391 33.49 -14.01 0.25
C ASP A 391 33.37 -14.93 -0.99
N VAL A 392 32.81 -16.10 -0.82
CA VAL A 392 32.69 -17.15 -1.84
C VAL A 392 31.87 -16.64 -3.04
N GLU A 393 32.25 -17.03 -4.25
CA GLU A 393 31.46 -16.74 -5.46
C GLU A 393 30.04 -17.29 -5.38
N GLY A 394 29.85 -18.44 -4.71
CA GLY A 394 28.56 -19.08 -4.49
C GLY A 394 27.98 -19.80 -5.71
N GLU A 395 26.70 -20.16 -5.61
CA GLU A 395 25.95 -20.72 -6.72
C GLU A 395 25.54 -19.60 -7.69
N LYS A 396 25.49 -19.92 -9.00
CA LYS A 396 24.97 -19.00 -10.02
C LYS A 396 23.48 -18.72 -9.78
N VAL A 397 23.02 -17.56 -10.19
CA VAL A 397 21.59 -17.25 -10.24
C VAL A 397 20.93 -18.18 -11.26
N THR A 398 19.92 -18.96 -10.85
CA THR A 398 19.23 -19.85 -11.77
C THR A 398 18.02 -19.13 -12.37
N VAL A 399 17.79 -19.33 -13.66
CA VAL A 399 16.60 -18.86 -14.39
C VAL A 399 15.89 -20.09 -14.92
N THR A 400 14.66 -20.30 -14.44
CA THR A 400 13.86 -21.48 -14.80
C THR A 400 12.60 -21.05 -15.54
N GLY A 401 12.39 -21.59 -16.74
CA GLY A 401 11.14 -21.44 -17.50
C GLY A 401 10.15 -22.53 -17.09
N ALA A 402 8.94 -22.15 -16.73
CA ALA A 402 7.80 -23.02 -16.48
C ALA A 402 6.78 -22.91 -17.62
N TRP A 403 5.96 -23.94 -17.82
CA TRP A 403 4.90 -23.90 -18.82
C TRP A 403 3.81 -22.88 -18.43
N ASP A 404 3.42 -22.89 -17.16
CA ASP A 404 2.43 -21.97 -16.60
C ASP A 404 2.71 -21.65 -15.12
N SER A 405 1.84 -20.86 -14.52
CA SER A 405 1.95 -20.45 -13.11
C SER A 405 1.77 -21.59 -12.10
N GLU A 406 1.01 -22.63 -12.46
CA GLU A 406 0.83 -23.82 -11.61
C GLU A 406 2.13 -24.64 -11.58
N GLU A 407 2.75 -24.86 -12.73
CA GLU A 407 4.06 -25.52 -12.83
C GLU A 407 5.15 -24.71 -12.12
N GLU A 408 5.11 -23.36 -12.24
CA GLU A 408 5.99 -22.46 -11.50
C GLU A 408 5.86 -22.66 -10.00
N ALA A 409 4.63 -22.64 -9.47
CA ALA A 409 4.38 -22.83 -8.03
C ALA A 409 4.72 -24.25 -7.57
N ARG A 410 4.46 -25.26 -8.41
CA ARG A 410 4.82 -26.65 -8.13
C ARG A 410 6.34 -26.82 -8.05
N GLY A 411 7.07 -26.31 -9.03
CA GLY A 411 8.53 -26.42 -9.07
C GLY A 411 9.19 -25.75 -7.88
N ILE A 412 8.71 -24.54 -7.50
CA ILE A 412 9.19 -23.82 -6.33
C ILE A 412 8.87 -24.61 -5.04
N GLY A 413 7.65 -25.16 -4.92
CA GLY A 413 7.26 -25.97 -3.76
C GLY A 413 8.14 -27.20 -3.59
N GLU A 414 8.42 -27.94 -4.67
CA GLU A 414 9.29 -29.13 -4.69
C GLU A 414 10.74 -28.78 -4.32
N GLU A 415 11.25 -27.64 -4.80
CA GLU A 415 12.59 -27.17 -4.40
C GLU A 415 12.67 -26.80 -2.92
N ILE A 416 11.64 -26.15 -2.38
CA ILE A 416 11.57 -25.81 -0.95
C ILE A 416 11.55 -27.08 -0.09
N GLU A 417 10.78 -28.12 -0.49
CA GLU A 417 10.82 -29.41 0.20
C GLU A 417 12.20 -30.09 0.10
N GLU A 418 12.89 -29.92 -1.03
CA GLU A 418 14.26 -30.44 -1.19
C GLU A 418 15.24 -29.72 -0.28
N LEU A 419 15.13 -28.38 -0.16
CA LEU A 419 15.93 -27.58 0.77
C LEU A 419 15.68 -28.01 2.23
N GLN A 420 14.44 -28.21 2.60
CA GLN A 420 14.06 -28.69 3.94
C GLN A 420 14.63 -30.07 4.21
N ARG A 421 14.57 -31.00 3.24
CA ARG A 421 15.19 -32.34 3.36
C ARG A 421 16.71 -32.29 3.48
N LYS A 422 17.36 -31.25 2.96
CA LYS A 422 18.79 -30.98 3.13
C LYS A 422 19.13 -30.31 4.46
N GLY A 423 18.13 -30.05 5.31
CA GLY A 423 18.30 -29.44 6.65
C GLY A 423 18.34 -27.93 6.65
N GLU A 424 17.90 -27.26 5.58
CA GLU A 424 17.76 -25.82 5.55
C GLU A 424 16.45 -25.40 6.26
N HIS A 425 16.49 -24.29 6.97
CA HIS A 425 15.34 -23.80 7.74
C HIS A 425 14.35 -23.05 6.84
N LEU A 426 13.05 -23.30 7.00
CA LEU A 426 12.00 -22.60 6.24
C LEU A 426 11.97 -21.09 6.50
N ASN A 427 12.42 -20.66 7.68
CA ASN A 427 12.57 -19.23 8.02
C ASN A 427 13.59 -18.49 7.13
N ASP A 428 14.53 -19.23 6.54
CA ASP A 428 15.59 -18.70 5.68
C ASP A 428 15.19 -18.73 4.18
N VAL A 429 13.92 -19.08 3.89
CA VAL A 429 13.35 -19.14 2.54
C VAL A 429 12.32 -18.04 2.35
N ALA A 430 12.43 -17.32 1.23
CA ALA A 430 11.43 -16.33 0.82
C ALA A 430 11.03 -16.47 -0.64
N ILE A 431 9.74 -16.21 -0.92
CA ILE A 431 9.20 -16.01 -2.26
C ILE A 431 8.81 -14.55 -2.39
N LEU A 432 9.38 -13.86 -3.35
CA LEU A 432 9.19 -12.44 -3.57
C LEU A 432 8.46 -12.19 -4.88
N VAL A 433 7.20 -11.82 -4.79
CA VAL A 433 6.33 -11.54 -5.94
C VAL A 433 6.25 -10.05 -6.24
N ARG A 434 5.95 -9.70 -7.51
CA ARG A 434 5.75 -8.29 -7.89
C ARG A 434 4.44 -7.73 -7.36
N ALA A 435 3.38 -8.48 -7.41
CA ALA A 435 2.04 -8.08 -6.98
C ALA A 435 1.43 -9.13 -6.04
N SER A 436 0.63 -8.65 -5.10
CA SER A 436 0.10 -9.51 -4.03
C SER A 436 -0.89 -10.58 -4.53
N TYR A 437 -1.54 -10.41 -5.69
CA TYR A 437 -2.43 -11.43 -6.24
C TYR A 437 -1.66 -12.70 -6.68
N GLN A 438 -0.38 -12.58 -7.06
CA GLN A 438 0.45 -13.72 -7.42
C GLN A 438 0.71 -14.69 -6.25
N MET A 439 0.48 -14.27 -5.00
CA MET A 439 0.74 -15.10 -3.81
C MET A 439 -0.18 -16.30 -3.73
N ARG A 440 -1.39 -16.20 -4.27
CA ARG A 440 -2.43 -17.22 -4.14
C ARG A 440 -1.97 -18.60 -4.61
N GLU A 441 -1.37 -18.71 -5.79
CA GLU A 441 -0.95 -20.00 -6.33
C GLU A 441 0.08 -20.70 -5.44
N PHE A 442 0.96 -19.92 -4.81
CA PHE A 442 1.90 -20.43 -3.79
C PHE A 442 1.18 -20.80 -2.50
N GLU A 443 0.21 -20.01 -2.04
CA GLU A 443 -0.58 -20.30 -0.84
C GLU A 443 -1.35 -21.61 -1.02
N ASP A 444 -2.04 -21.81 -2.14
CA ASP A 444 -2.77 -23.03 -2.47
C ASP A 444 -1.84 -24.24 -2.57
N ARG A 445 -0.69 -24.08 -3.22
CA ARG A 445 0.31 -25.15 -3.32
C ARG A 445 0.86 -25.54 -1.96
N PHE A 446 1.19 -24.58 -1.10
CA PHE A 446 1.72 -24.84 0.24
C PHE A 446 0.71 -25.52 1.16
N VAL A 447 -0.57 -25.15 1.03
CA VAL A 447 -1.65 -25.86 1.72
C VAL A 447 -1.72 -27.32 1.27
N THR A 448 -1.63 -27.58 -0.04
CA THR A 448 -1.64 -28.95 -0.59
C THR A 448 -0.44 -29.78 -0.11
N LEU A 449 0.76 -29.18 -0.07
CA LEU A 449 1.98 -29.83 0.41
C LEU A 449 2.06 -29.93 1.92
N GLY A 450 1.25 -29.18 2.67
CA GLY A 450 1.36 -29.07 4.11
C GLY A 450 2.57 -28.23 4.58
N LEU A 451 3.17 -27.44 3.69
CA LEU A 451 4.28 -26.55 4.00
C LEU A 451 3.80 -25.34 4.81
N PRO A 452 4.38 -25.06 5.99
CA PRO A 452 4.06 -23.84 6.72
C PRO A 452 4.55 -22.61 5.98
N TYR A 453 3.68 -21.59 5.86
CA TYR A 453 4.03 -20.31 5.27
C TYR A 453 3.40 -19.14 6.03
N ARG A 454 4.00 -17.95 5.87
CA ARG A 454 3.49 -16.70 6.41
C ARG A 454 3.54 -15.60 5.36
N VAL A 455 2.48 -14.81 5.27
CA VAL A 455 2.43 -13.63 4.41
C VAL A 455 2.93 -12.42 5.17
N ILE A 456 3.96 -11.76 4.65
CA ILE A 456 4.55 -10.56 5.27
C ILE A 456 4.04 -9.31 4.54
N GLY A 457 3.47 -8.38 5.30
CA GLY A 457 3.01 -7.09 4.79
C GLY A 457 1.55 -7.04 4.36
N GLY A 458 0.78 -8.09 4.66
CA GLY A 458 -0.65 -8.13 4.37
C GLY A 458 -1.33 -9.39 4.87
N PRO A 459 -2.66 -9.44 4.84
CA PRO A 459 -3.42 -10.65 5.10
C PRO A 459 -3.16 -11.70 4.00
N ARG A 460 -3.34 -12.97 4.34
CA ARG A 460 -3.38 -14.06 3.36
C ARG A 460 -4.43 -13.77 2.30
N PHE A 461 -4.32 -14.40 1.14
CA PHE A 461 -5.21 -14.10 0.02
C PHE A 461 -6.70 -14.16 0.42
N TYR A 462 -7.11 -15.26 1.03
CA TYR A 462 -8.52 -15.49 1.41
C TYR A 462 -8.99 -14.67 2.63
N GLU A 463 -8.09 -14.03 3.36
CA GLU A 463 -8.40 -13.14 4.49
C GLU A 463 -8.64 -11.68 4.05
N ARG A 464 -8.30 -11.34 2.81
CA ARG A 464 -8.49 -9.98 2.28
C ARG A 464 -9.96 -9.60 2.30
N ALA A 465 -10.24 -8.34 2.63
CA ALA A 465 -11.61 -7.87 2.81
C ALA A 465 -12.50 -8.11 1.58
N GLU A 466 -11.99 -7.78 0.38
CA GLU A 466 -12.69 -7.97 -0.88
C GLU A 466 -12.96 -9.44 -1.20
N ILE A 467 -12.05 -10.33 -0.83
CA ILE A 467 -12.20 -11.76 -1.02
C ILE A 467 -13.19 -12.33 -0.02
N ARG A 468 -13.11 -11.94 1.26
CA ARG A 468 -14.07 -12.36 2.29
C ARG A 468 -15.51 -11.93 1.97
N ASP A 469 -15.68 -10.74 1.38
CA ASP A 469 -17.00 -10.27 0.93
C ASP A 469 -17.51 -11.13 -0.25
N ALA A 470 -16.67 -11.38 -1.26
CA ALA A 470 -17.01 -12.23 -2.40
C ALA A 470 -17.36 -13.66 -1.94
N LEU A 471 -16.53 -14.26 -1.09
CA LEU A 471 -16.80 -15.57 -0.49
C LEU A 471 -18.11 -15.58 0.30
N ALA A 472 -18.44 -14.51 1.02
CA ALA A 472 -19.67 -14.43 1.77
C ALA A 472 -20.90 -14.47 0.85
N TYR A 473 -20.88 -13.83 -0.32
CA TYR A 473 -21.92 -14.00 -1.35
C TYR A 473 -22.08 -15.46 -1.77
N LEU A 474 -20.98 -16.12 -2.09
CA LEU A 474 -20.97 -17.52 -2.55
C LEU A 474 -21.42 -18.48 -1.44
N ARG A 475 -21.03 -18.23 -0.19
CA ARG A 475 -21.46 -19.00 0.99
C ARG A 475 -22.96 -18.90 1.21
N VAL A 476 -23.56 -17.70 1.10
CA VAL A 476 -25.01 -17.54 1.23
C VAL A 476 -25.76 -18.23 0.10
N ILE A 477 -25.20 -18.29 -1.11
CA ILE A 477 -25.79 -19.07 -2.22
C ILE A 477 -25.73 -20.56 -1.90
N ASN A 478 -24.61 -21.05 -1.41
CA ASN A 478 -24.42 -22.47 -1.07
C ASN A 478 -25.24 -22.87 0.16
N SER A 479 -25.27 -22.04 1.20
CA SER A 479 -25.96 -22.26 2.46
C SER A 479 -26.74 -21.02 2.91
N PRO A 480 -28.07 -20.98 2.74
CA PRO A 480 -28.91 -19.86 3.21
C PRO A 480 -28.92 -19.66 4.73
N ALA A 481 -28.47 -20.65 5.48
CA ALA A 481 -28.40 -20.60 6.94
C ALA A 481 -27.09 -19.98 7.46
N ASP A 482 -26.23 -19.49 6.58
CA ASP A 482 -25.01 -18.83 6.97
C ASP A 482 -25.27 -17.36 7.32
N ASP A 483 -25.65 -17.14 8.58
CA ASP A 483 -26.03 -15.83 9.10
C ASP A 483 -24.86 -14.84 9.07
N LEU A 484 -23.64 -15.29 9.37
CA LEU A 484 -22.45 -14.45 9.37
C LEU A 484 -22.09 -13.96 7.97
N ALA A 485 -22.20 -14.85 6.99
CA ALA A 485 -21.96 -14.48 5.60
C ALA A 485 -23.03 -13.49 5.10
N PHE A 486 -24.32 -13.73 5.44
CA PHE A 486 -25.39 -12.82 5.04
C PHE A 486 -25.27 -11.45 5.71
N GLU A 487 -25.01 -11.40 7.02
CA GLU A 487 -24.77 -10.15 7.74
C GLU A 487 -23.66 -9.32 7.11
N ARG A 488 -22.56 -9.98 6.73
CA ARG A 488 -21.41 -9.33 6.11
C ARG A 488 -21.77 -8.61 4.82
N ILE A 489 -22.62 -9.20 3.96
CA ILE A 489 -22.86 -8.69 2.61
C ILE A 489 -24.20 -7.97 2.43
N VAL A 490 -25.09 -8.01 3.39
CA VAL A 490 -26.44 -7.43 3.26
C VAL A 490 -26.44 -5.95 2.88
N ASN A 491 -25.41 -5.20 3.29
CA ASN A 491 -25.21 -3.78 2.98
C ASN A 491 -23.87 -3.49 2.26
N VAL A 492 -23.25 -4.47 1.66
CA VAL A 492 -22.03 -4.36 0.85
C VAL A 492 -22.32 -4.93 -0.54
N PRO A 493 -22.37 -4.09 -1.61
CA PRO A 493 -22.35 -2.63 -1.66
C PRO A 493 -23.44 -1.95 -0.86
N LYS A 494 -23.28 -0.65 -0.58
CA LYS A 494 -24.25 0.10 0.23
C LYS A 494 -25.64 0.11 -0.40
N ARG A 495 -26.62 -0.54 0.28
CA ARG A 495 -28.03 -0.65 -0.12
C ARG A 495 -28.98 0.20 0.73
N GLY A 496 -28.43 1.00 1.66
CA GLY A 496 -29.22 1.79 2.61
C GLY A 496 -29.83 0.96 3.73
N LEU A 497 -29.30 -0.23 3.98
CA LEU A 497 -29.64 -1.12 5.09
C LEU A 497 -28.65 -0.85 6.22
N GLY A 498 -28.98 0.11 7.09
CA GLY A 498 -28.12 0.49 8.22
C GLY A 498 -28.23 -0.50 9.38
N ASP A 499 -27.35 -0.31 10.38
CA ASP A 499 -27.20 -1.16 11.57
C ASP A 499 -28.54 -1.44 12.30
N ALA A 500 -29.44 -0.43 12.38
CA ALA A 500 -30.76 -0.60 12.97
C ALA A 500 -31.63 -1.62 12.22
N THR A 501 -31.49 -1.71 10.89
CA THR A 501 -32.19 -2.71 10.08
C THR A 501 -31.62 -4.10 10.34
N VAL A 502 -30.28 -4.21 10.34
CA VAL A 502 -29.59 -5.47 10.61
C VAL A 502 -29.95 -5.98 12.03
N GLN A 503 -29.93 -5.09 13.02
CA GLN A 503 -30.32 -5.44 14.39
C GLN A 503 -31.76 -5.93 14.50
N MET A 504 -32.71 -5.30 13.78
CA MET A 504 -34.08 -5.75 13.70
C MET A 504 -34.21 -7.18 13.13
N LEU A 505 -33.45 -7.47 12.07
CA LEU A 505 -33.41 -8.82 11.48
C LEU A 505 -32.87 -9.85 12.48
N HIS A 506 -31.81 -9.52 13.21
CA HIS A 506 -31.29 -10.37 14.28
C HIS A 506 -32.30 -10.61 15.41
N ASP A 507 -33.04 -9.57 15.82
CA ASP A 507 -34.03 -9.71 16.87
C ASP A 507 -35.20 -10.62 16.42
N HIS A 508 -35.59 -10.48 15.15
CA HIS A 508 -36.61 -11.37 14.58
C HIS A 508 -36.09 -12.81 14.44
N ALA A 509 -34.89 -13.01 13.90
CA ALA A 509 -34.26 -14.30 13.75
C ALA A 509 -34.13 -15.05 15.09
N ARG A 510 -33.67 -14.35 16.15
CA ARG A 510 -33.54 -14.91 17.51
C ARG A 510 -34.87 -15.30 18.12
N LYS A 511 -35.87 -14.42 18.02
CA LYS A 511 -37.21 -14.71 18.57
C LYS A 511 -37.86 -15.92 17.91
N ARG A 512 -37.66 -16.11 16.62
CA ARG A 512 -38.24 -17.20 15.83
C ARG A 512 -37.36 -18.43 15.69
N ARG A 513 -36.07 -18.33 16.07
CA ARG A 513 -35.05 -19.38 15.91
C ARG A 513 -34.92 -19.82 14.45
N ILE A 514 -34.89 -18.86 13.53
CA ILE A 514 -34.72 -19.06 12.09
C ILE A 514 -33.45 -18.36 11.64
N PRO A 515 -32.86 -18.79 10.52
CA PRO A 515 -31.70 -18.09 9.90
C PRO A 515 -32.01 -16.64 9.54
N LEU A 516 -30.97 -15.81 9.53
CA LEU A 516 -31.09 -14.37 9.25
C LEU A 516 -31.68 -14.09 7.86
N PHE A 517 -31.35 -14.91 6.88
CA PHE A 517 -31.93 -14.83 5.54
C PHE A 517 -33.44 -15.05 5.53
N GLU A 518 -33.92 -16.04 6.26
CA GLU A 518 -35.38 -16.33 6.39
C GLU A 518 -36.08 -15.24 7.22
N ALA A 519 -35.38 -14.68 8.21
CA ALA A 519 -35.88 -13.54 8.95
C ALA A 519 -36.03 -12.30 8.04
N ALA A 520 -35.07 -12.05 7.18
CA ALA A 520 -35.12 -10.99 6.18
C ALA A 520 -36.29 -11.19 5.21
N ARG A 521 -36.54 -12.42 4.80
CA ARG A 521 -37.63 -12.81 3.93
C ARG A 521 -39.03 -12.55 4.60
N ALA A 522 -39.15 -12.89 5.87
CA ALA A 522 -40.38 -12.64 6.63
C ALA A 522 -40.64 -11.15 6.81
N VAL A 523 -39.61 -10.37 7.17
CA VAL A 523 -39.73 -8.94 7.46
C VAL A 523 -40.01 -8.11 6.20
N VAL A 524 -39.49 -8.51 5.04
CA VAL A 524 -39.76 -7.83 3.75
C VAL A 524 -41.24 -7.83 3.36
N GLU A 525 -42.00 -8.84 3.79
CA GLU A 525 -43.41 -8.95 3.52
C GLU A 525 -44.32 -8.13 4.48
N THR A 526 -43.69 -7.36 5.36
CA THR A 526 -44.36 -6.53 6.34
C THR A 526 -44.03 -5.05 6.18
N ASP A 527 -44.70 -4.19 6.92
CA ASP A 527 -44.45 -2.74 6.93
C ASP A 527 -43.43 -2.29 7.97
N GLU A 528 -42.66 -3.23 8.57
CA GLU A 528 -41.62 -2.94 9.57
C GLU A 528 -40.51 -2.07 9.03
N LEU A 529 -40.10 -2.31 7.80
CA LEU A 529 -39.05 -1.55 7.13
C LEU A 529 -39.62 -0.30 6.44
N LYS A 530 -38.79 0.73 6.34
CA LYS A 530 -39.08 1.89 5.48
C LYS A 530 -39.15 1.43 4.01
N PRO A 531 -40.05 1.99 3.17
CA PRO A 531 -40.27 1.51 1.80
C PRO A 531 -38.98 1.35 0.97
N LYS A 532 -38.05 2.29 1.07
CA LYS A 532 -36.76 2.22 0.37
C LYS A 532 -35.90 1.04 0.83
N ALA A 533 -35.74 0.85 2.13
CA ALA A 533 -34.96 -0.25 2.70
C ALA A 533 -35.62 -1.61 2.40
N ARG A 534 -36.97 -1.67 2.49
CA ARG A 534 -37.74 -2.87 2.11
C ARG A 534 -37.53 -3.23 0.64
N GLY A 535 -37.59 -2.25 -0.27
CA GLY A 535 -37.36 -2.47 -1.70
C GLY A 535 -35.94 -2.96 -1.99
N SER A 536 -34.92 -2.38 -1.35
CA SER A 536 -33.54 -2.82 -1.50
C SER A 536 -33.31 -4.23 -0.98
N LEU A 537 -33.87 -4.55 0.21
CA LEU A 537 -33.73 -5.89 0.79
C LEU A 537 -34.50 -6.94 -0.03
N ARG A 538 -35.72 -6.62 -0.51
CA ARG A 538 -36.47 -7.51 -1.41
C ARG A 538 -35.71 -7.79 -2.68
N GLY A 539 -35.11 -6.76 -3.33
CA GLY A 539 -34.29 -6.91 -4.53
C GLY A 539 -33.11 -7.85 -4.30
N LEU A 540 -32.41 -7.71 -3.18
CA LEU A 540 -31.28 -8.59 -2.82
C LEU A 540 -31.74 -10.04 -2.60
N LEU A 541 -32.81 -10.27 -1.89
CA LEU A 541 -33.34 -11.62 -1.65
C LEU A 541 -33.78 -12.33 -2.94
N LEU A 542 -34.44 -11.60 -3.87
CA LEU A 542 -34.80 -12.13 -5.19
C LEU A 542 -33.56 -12.47 -6.04
N GLN A 543 -32.50 -11.67 -5.96
CA GLN A 543 -31.23 -11.98 -6.61
C GLN A 543 -30.67 -13.30 -6.07
N PHE A 544 -30.60 -13.49 -4.75
CA PHE A 544 -30.12 -14.72 -4.15
C PHE A 544 -30.95 -15.94 -4.56
N GLU A 545 -32.28 -15.83 -4.62
CA GLU A 545 -33.15 -16.92 -5.08
C GLU A 545 -32.84 -17.29 -6.54
N ARG A 546 -32.63 -16.31 -7.40
CA ARG A 546 -32.24 -16.52 -8.79
C ARG A 546 -30.88 -17.18 -8.92
N TRP A 547 -29.87 -16.69 -8.21
CA TRP A 547 -28.51 -17.27 -8.25
C TRP A 547 -28.48 -18.71 -7.73
N ARG A 548 -29.29 -19.02 -6.71
CA ARG A 548 -29.45 -20.40 -6.24
C ARG A 548 -30.08 -21.31 -7.29
N ALA A 549 -31.06 -20.83 -8.00
CA ALA A 549 -31.69 -21.61 -9.09
C ALA A 549 -30.69 -21.85 -10.24
N GLN A 550 -29.77 -20.92 -10.48
CA GLN A 550 -28.71 -21.02 -11.48
C GLN A 550 -27.58 -21.97 -11.07
N ARG A 551 -27.36 -22.21 -9.77
CA ARG A 551 -26.25 -23.03 -9.26
C ARG A 551 -26.16 -24.44 -9.88
N GLU A 552 -27.28 -25.03 -10.23
CA GLU A 552 -27.35 -26.40 -10.78
C GLU A 552 -27.14 -26.46 -12.30
N VAL A 553 -27.21 -25.31 -13.01
CA VAL A 553 -27.19 -25.27 -14.46
C VAL A 553 -26.04 -24.41 -15.04
N THR A 554 -25.44 -23.55 -14.22
CA THR A 554 -24.36 -22.65 -14.63
C THR A 554 -23.06 -23.11 -13.98
N PRO A 555 -21.93 -23.12 -14.70
CA PRO A 555 -20.62 -23.38 -14.13
C PRO A 555 -20.38 -22.44 -12.92
N HIS A 556 -19.81 -22.96 -11.86
CA HIS A 556 -19.65 -22.21 -10.60
C HIS A 556 -18.76 -20.98 -10.73
N THR A 557 -17.79 -20.99 -11.64
CA THR A 557 -16.97 -19.83 -12.00
C THR A 557 -17.78 -18.73 -12.66
N GLU A 558 -18.56 -19.08 -13.69
CA GLU A 558 -19.47 -18.15 -14.36
C GLU A 558 -20.54 -17.62 -13.41
N LEU A 559 -21.07 -18.49 -12.53
CA LEU A 559 -22.01 -18.07 -11.48
C LEU A 559 -21.37 -17.05 -10.55
N ALA A 560 -20.11 -17.22 -10.16
CA ALA A 560 -19.38 -16.27 -9.32
C ALA A 560 -19.24 -14.90 -10.00
N GLU A 561 -18.87 -14.87 -11.28
CA GLU A 561 -18.81 -13.62 -12.07
C GLU A 561 -20.18 -12.92 -12.11
N ILE A 562 -21.24 -13.67 -12.44
CA ILE A 562 -22.62 -13.15 -12.47
C ILE A 562 -23.00 -12.54 -11.10
N VAL A 563 -22.70 -13.23 -10.02
CA VAL A 563 -23.02 -12.79 -8.66
C VAL A 563 -22.29 -11.50 -8.29
N LEU A 564 -20.99 -11.42 -8.58
CA LEU A 564 -20.19 -10.25 -8.27
C LEU A 564 -20.60 -9.03 -9.09
N ASP A 565 -20.98 -9.23 -10.35
CA ASP A 565 -21.45 -8.14 -11.22
C ASP A 565 -22.86 -7.69 -10.89
N GLU A 566 -23.82 -8.63 -10.81
CA GLU A 566 -25.23 -8.30 -10.56
C GLU A 566 -25.49 -7.77 -9.14
N SER A 567 -24.68 -8.18 -8.15
CA SER A 567 -24.72 -7.61 -6.81
C SER A 567 -24.26 -6.15 -6.78
N GLY A 568 -23.57 -5.69 -7.85
CA GLY A 568 -22.90 -4.39 -7.93
C GLY A 568 -21.55 -4.34 -7.19
N TYR A 569 -21.00 -5.49 -6.78
CA TYR A 569 -19.76 -5.56 -6.01
C TYR A 569 -18.53 -5.20 -6.87
N THR A 570 -18.44 -5.75 -8.09
CA THR A 570 -17.42 -5.38 -9.07
C THR A 570 -17.51 -3.90 -9.44
N GLU A 571 -18.73 -3.40 -9.70
CA GLU A 571 -18.97 -1.99 -10.02
C GLU A 571 -18.54 -1.06 -8.89
N MET A 572 -18.73 -1.45 -7.64
CA MET A 572 -18.29 -0.70 -6.46
C MET A 572 -16.78 -0.45 -6.49
N TRP A 573 -15.98 -1.48 -6.78
CA TRP A 573 -14.53 -1.36 -6.88
C TRP A 573 -14.05 -0.66 -8.15
N GLN A 574 -14.77 -0.82 -9.28
CA GLN A 574 -14.47 -0.08 -10.51
C GLN A 574 -14.70 1.44 -10.35
N LYS A 575 -15.64 1.83 -9.50
CA LYS A 575 -15.91 3.23 -9.16
C LYS A 575 -15.00 3.79 -8.09
N ASP A 576 -14.35 2.93 -7.33
CA ASP A 576 -13.37 3.34 -6.32
C ASP A 576 -12.07 3.76 -7.02
N ARG A 577 -11.63 4.98 -6.77
CA ARG A 577 -10.41 5.58 -7.34
C ARG A 577 -9.21 5.49 -6.41
N SER A 578 -9.28 4.67 -5.37
CA SER A 578 -8.14 4.43 -4.50
C SER A 578 -7.02 3.69 -5.24
N ALA A 579 -5.79 3.90 -4.83
CA ALA A 579 -4.63 3.21 -5.38
C ALA A 579 -4.78 1.67 -5.29
N ASP A 580 -5.48 1.19 -4.25
CA ASP A 580 -5.68 -0.23 -3.99
C ASP A 580 -6.83 -0.86 -4.81
N ALA A 581 -7.74 -0.05 -5.38
CA ALA A 581 -8.94 -0.55 -6.03
C ALA A 581 -8.64 -1.47 -7.23
N ALA A 582 -7.63 -1.13 -8.01
CA ALA A 582 -7.19 -1.97 -9.13
C ALA A 582 -6.68 -3.33 -8.65
N GLY A 583 -5.85 -3.36 -7.61
CA GLY A 583 -5.36 -4.58 -7.00
C GLY A 583 -6.47 -5.44 -6.40
N ARG A 584 -7.53 -4.82 -5.83
CA ARG A 584 -8.69 -5.55 -5.32
C ARG A 584 -9.53 -6.18 -6.43
N LEU A 585 -9.69 -5.49 -7.57
CA LEU A 585 -10.32 -6.07 -8.76
C LEU A 585 -9.52 -7.24 -9.31
N ASP A 586 -8.20 -7.14 -9.31
CA ASP A 586 -7.34 -8.25 -9.73
C ASP A 586 -7.43 -9.43 -8.75
N ASN A 587 -7.53 -9.17 -7.44
CA ASN A 587 -7.81 -10.21 -6.45
C ASN A 587 -9.15 -10.91 -6.68
N LEU A 588 -10.22 -10.18 -7.07
CA LEU A 588 -11.51 -10.79 -7.39
C LEU A 588 -11.46 -11.67 -8.64
N LYS A 589 -10.75 -11.23 -9.68
CA LYS A 589 -10.51 -12.05 -10.88
C LYS A 589 -9.74 -13.33 -10.53
N GLU A 590 -8.72 -13.18 -9.68
CA GLU A 590 -7.93 -14.30 -9.21
C GLU A 590 -8.74 -15.28 -8.36
N LEU A 591 -9.69 -14.79 -7.55
CA LEU A 591 -10.63 -15.64 -6.82
C LEU A 591 -11.46 -16.49 -7.79
N VAL A 592 -12.09 -15.88 -8.80
CA VAL A 592 -12.90 -16.60 -9.78
C VAL A 592 -12.05 -17.64 -10.52
N ARG A 593 -10.83 -17.28 -10.87
CA ARG A 593 -9.87 -18.19 -11.49
C ARG A 593 -9.55 -19.38 -10.59
N SER A 594 -9.35 -19.16 -9.29
CA SER A 594 -9.08 -20.24 -8.35
C SER A 594 -10.20 -21.29 -8.27
N MET A 595 -11.42 -20.86 -8.56
CA MET A 595 -12.55 -21.79 -8.55
C MET A 595 -12.52 -22.81 -9.69
N GLU A 596 -11.80 -22.55 -10.79
CA GLU A 596 -11.72 -23.45 -11.95
C GLU A 596 -11.05 -24.79 -11.64
N GLU A 597 -10.24 -24.84 -10.60
CA GLU A 597 -9.56 -26.06 -10.15
C GLU A 597 -10.50 -27.04 -9.43
N PHE A 598 -11.72 -26.61 -9.13
CA PHE A 598 -12.68 -27.38 -8.35
C PHE A 598 -13.88 -27.82 -9.23
N GLU A 599 -14.42 -28.98 -8.93
CA GLU A 599 -15.55 -29.52 -9.70
C GLU A 599 -16.84 -28.70 -9.49
N ASN A 600 -17.01 -28.10 -8.31
CA ASN A 600 -18.21 -27.35 -7.95
C ASN A 600 -17.96 -26.35 -6.82
N LEU A 601 -18.93 -25.44 -6.62
CA LEU A 601 -18.86 -24.40 -5.60
C LEU A 601 -18.69 -24.95 -4.17
N HIS A 602 -19.32 -26.09 -3.86
CA HIS A 602 -19.25 -26.66 -2.51
C HIS A 602 -17.83 -27.12 -2.18
N GLY A 603 -17.18 -27.87 -3.08
CA GLY A 603 -15.81 -28.33 -2.91
C GLY A 603 -14.80 -27.17 -2.78
N PHE A 604 -15.00 -26.11 -3.56
CA PHE A 604 -14.22 -24.88 -3.42
C PHE A 604 -14.36 -24.25 -2.03
N LEU A 605 -15.59 -24.04 -1.55
CA LEU A 605 -15.83 -23.43 -0.24
C LEU A 605 -15.34 -24.29 0.92
N GLU A 606 -15.40 -25.62 0.80
CA GLU A 606 -14.85 -26.55 1.78
C GLU A 606 -13.31 -26.44 1.85
N HIS A 607 -12.65 -26.41 0.70
CA HIS A 607 -11.20 -26.18 0.62
C HIS A 607 -10.80 -24.86 1.31
N ILE A 608 -11.49 -23.75 0.99
CA ILE A 608 -11.21 -22.45 1.61
C ILE A 608 -11.38 -22.50 3.13
N SER A 609 -12.39 -23.18 3.66
CA SER A 609 -12.54 -23.37 5.11
C SER A 609 -11.34 -24.06 5.73
N LEU A 610 -10.79 -25.10 5.09
CA LEU A 610 -9.60 -25.79 5.56
C LEU A 610 -8.33 -24.92 5.51
N VAL A 611 -8.21 -24.07 4.48
CA VAL A 611 -7.10 -23.10 4.36
C VAL A 611 -7.14 -22.06 5.47
N MET A 612 -8.35 -21.55 5.79
CA MET A 612 -8.52 -20.51 6.80
C MET A 612 -8.40 -21.03 8.23
N ASP A 613 -8.72 -22.31 8.50
CA ASP A 613 -8.66 -22.90 9.85
C ASP A 613 -7.24 -23.21 10.32
N ARG A 614 -6.21 -23.12 9.45
CA ARG A 614 -4.80 -23.30 9.83
C ARG A 614 -4.21 -22.05 10.53
N GLU A 615 -5.00 -21.35 11.33
CA GLU A 615 -4.53 -20.29 12.21
C GLU A 615 -3.93 -20.90 13.48
N GLY A 616 -2.62 -20.75 13.68
CA GLY A 616 -2.06 -20.89 14.99
C GLY A 616 -0.75 -21.63 15.16
N ALA A 617 0.33 -21.10 14.58
CA ALA A 617 1.65 -21.37 15.16
C ALA A 617 2.56 -20.17 14.83
N ALA A 618 2.48 -19.13 15.65
CA ALA A 618 3.35 -17.95 15.54
C ALA A 618 4.85 -18.28 15.75
N ASP A 619 5.16 -19.46 16.27
CA ASP A 619 6.52 -19.94 16.57
C ASP A 619 7.01 -21.07 15.65
N GLU A 620 6.24 -21.50 14.65
CA GLU A 620 6.68 -22.52 13.71
C GLU A 620 7.55 -21.93 12.59
N GLU A 621 8.56 -22.71 12.17
CA GLU A 621 9.34 -22.40 10.99
C GLU A 621 8.44 -22.33 9.76
N ALA A 622 8.50 -21.23 9.02
CA ALA A 622 7.59 -20.98 7.90
C ALA A 622 8.28 -20.21 6.76
N VAL A 623 7.94 -20.59 5.53
CA VAL A 623 8.35 -19.87 4.31
C VAL A 623 7.75 -18.47 4.32
N SER A 624 8.56 -17.46 4.01
CA SER A 624 8.11 -16.07 3.93
C SER A 624 7.63 -15.73 2.51
N LEU A 625 6.34 -15.41 2.36
CA LEU A 625 5.73 -14.99 1.11
C LEU A 625 5.40 -13.50 1.19
N MET A 626 5.92 -12.70 0.24
CA MET A 626 5.76 -11.25 0.29
C MET A 626 5.98 -10.58 -1.07
N THR A 627 5.61 -9.30 -1.17
CA THR A 627 5.97 -8.52 -2.34
C THR A 627 7.42 -8.06 -2.28
N LEU A 628 8.03 -7.81 -3.44
CA LEU A 628 9.37 -7.25 -3.58
C LEU A 628 9.56 -5.96 -2.75
N HIS A 629 8.52 -5.11 -2.69
CA HIS A 629 8.55 -3.89 -1.87
C HIS A 629 8.62 -4.19 -0.36
N SER A 630 7.87 -5.19 0.10
CA SER A 630 7.86 -5.59 1.50
C SER A 630 9.17 -6.27 1.93
N ALA A 631 9.94 -6.78 0.97
CA ALA A 631 11.22 -7.43 1.20
C ALA A 631 12.38 -6.43 1.46
N LYS A 632 12.17 -5.13 1.21
CA LYS A 632 13.20 -4.12 1.49
C LYS A 632 13.59 -4.12 2.96
N GLY A 633 14.89 -4.20 3.23
CA GLY A 633 15.44 -4.29 4.60
C GLY A 633 15.51 -5.71 5.16
N LEU A 634 14.87 -6.70 4.52
CA LEU A 634 14.95 -8.12 4.93
C LEU A 634 16.06 -8.84 4.15
N GLU A 635 16.36 -10.08 4.58
CA GLU A 635 17.37 -10.93 3.94
C GLU A 635 17.11 -12.39 4.26
N PHE A 636 17.36 -13.28 3.30
CA PHE A 636 17.09 -14.71 3.38
C PHE A 636 18.21 -15.50 2.68
N ASP A 637 18.45 -16.72 3.11
CA ASP A 637 19.47 -17.56 2.48
C ASP A 637 19.05 -17.98 1.07
N ASN A 638 17.77 -18.31 0.89
CA ASN A 638 17.20 -18.76 -0.37
C ASN A 638 16.04 -17.84 -0.79
N VAL A 639 16.14 -17.24 -1.95
CA VAL A 639 15.12 -16.33 -2.49
C VAL A 639 14.63 -16.82 -3.83
N PHE A 640 13.32 -17.00 -3.94
CA PHE A 640 12.62 -17.32 -5.16
C PHE A 640 11.93 -16.07 -5.71
N LEU A 641 12.10 -15.81 -6.99
CA LEU A 641 11.65 -14.62 -7.71
C LEU A 641 10.77 -15.04 -8.90
N PRO A 642 9.50 -15.41 -8.66
CA PRO A 642 8.59 -15.83 -9.72
C PRO A 642 8.03 -14.66 -10.51
N GLY A 643 7.51 -14.95 -11.70
CA GLY A 643 6.76 -14.00 -12.51
C GLY A 643 7.61 -12.97 -13.22
N TRP A 644 8.83 -13.31 -13.64
CA TRP A 644 9.68 -12.42 -14.44
C TRP A 644 9.27 -12.42 -15.90
N GLU A 645 8.17 -11.71 -16.21
CA GLU A 645 7.54 -11.64 -17.52
C GLU A 645 7.14 -10.22 -17.88
N GLU A 646 7.24 -9.85 -19.16
CA GLU A 646 6.79 -8.55 -19.67
C GLU A 646 5.32 -8.31 -19.32
N GLY A 647 5.05 -7.09 -18.84
CA GLY A 647 3.70 -6.69 -18.41
C GLY A 647 3.37 -7.04 -16.95
N LEU A 648 4.05 -8.07 -16.39
CA LEU A 648 3.95 -8.45 -14.99
C LEU A 648 5.11 -7.87 -14.19
N PHE A 649 6.34 -8.12 -14.64
CA PHE A 649 7.57 -7.55 -14.08
C PHE A 649 8.63 -7.36 -15.17
N PRO A 650 8.80 -6.12 -15.70
CA PRO A 650 8.24 -4.85 -15.22
C PRO A 650 6.73 -4.74 -15.41
N SER A 651 6.07 -4.01 -14.48
CA SER A 651 4.62 -3.83 -14.50
C SER A 651 4.20 -2.92 -15.67
N GLN A 652 3.31 -3.41 -16.54
CA GLN A 652 2.80 -2.62 -17.67
C GLN A 652 2.17 -1.31 -17.21
N ARG A 653 1.44 -1.33 -16.11
CA ARG A 653 0.84 -0.13 -15.54
C ARG A 653 1.88 0.94 -15.18
N THR A 654 2.98 0.52 -14.56
CA THR A 654 4.06 1.45 -14.18
C THR A 654 4.71 2.06 -15.43
N LEU A 655 4.89 1.25 -16.47
CA LEU A 655 5.43 1.72 -17.76
C LEU A 655 4.47 2.72 -18.44
N ASP A 656 3.18 2.46 -18.44
CA ASP A 656 2.16 3.32 -19.05
C ASP A 656 1.99 4.66 -18.31
N GLU A 657 2.09 4.64 -16.97
CA GLU A 657 1.91 5.83 -16.13
C GLU A 657 3.18 6.71 -16.07
N GLN A 658 4.38 6.11 -16.03
CA GLN A 658 5.62 6.81 -15.72
C GLN A 658 6.70 6.67 -16.82
N GLY A 659 6.47 5.85 -17.83
CA GLY A 659 7.39 5.65 -18.95
C GLY A 659 8.77 5.15 -18.48
N ARG A 660 9.82 5.83 -18.90
CA ARG A 660 11.21 5.47 -18.59
C ARG A 660 11.52 5.52 -17.08
N ALA A 661 11.03 6.52 -16.38
CA ALA A 661 11.25 6.64 -14.93
C ALA A 661 10.65 5.45 -14.19
N GLY A 662 9.46 4.98 -14.62
CA GLY A 662 8.83 3.77 -14.11
C GLY A 662 9.65 2.52 -14.38
N LEU A 663 10.22 2.36 -15.58
CA LEU A 663 11.11 1.24 -15.90
C LEU A 663 12.35 1.22 -15.00
N GLU A 664 12.95 2.38 -14.74
CA GLU A 664 14.08 2.49 -13.84
C GLU A 664 13.73 2.14 -12.39
N GLU A 665 12.52 2.48 -11.92
CA GLU A 665 12.03 2.09 -10.59
C GLU A 665 11.79 0.57 -10.53
N GLU A 666 11.17 -0.03 -11.54
CA GLU A 666 10.97 -1.49 -11.63
C GLU A 666 12.34 -2.23 -11.66
N ARG A 667 13.36 -1.67 -12.34
CA ARG A 667 14.72 -2.25 -12.34
C ARG A 667 15.38 -2.15 -10.96
N ARG A 668 15.19 -1.04 -10.22
CA ARG A 668 15.62 -0.94 -8.82
C ARG A 668 14.91 -1.98 -7.95
N LEU A 669 13.63 -2.24 -8.22
CA LEU A 669 12.86 -3.24 -7.51
C LEU A 669 13.40 -4.67 -7.79
N ALA A 670 13.79 -4.97 -9.03
CA ALA A 670 14.46 -6.22 -9.39
C ALA A 670 15.82 -6.36 -8.71
N HIS A 671 16.61 -5.29 -8.70
CA HIS A 671 17.88 -5.22 -7.96
C HIS A 671 17.67 -5.45 -6.45
N VAL A 672 16.62 -4.86 -5.85
CA VAL A 672 16.25 -5.12 -4.44
C VAL A 672 15.95 -6.60 -4.26
N GLY A 673 15.13 -7.21 -5.12
CA GLY A 673 14.77 -8.63 -5.03
C GLY A 673 15.99 -9.55 -5.00
N LEU A 674 16.87 -9.41 -6.00
CA LEU A 674 18.11 -10.19 -6.09
C LEU A 674 18.99 -10.03 -4.83
N THR A 675 19.19 -8.80 -4.38
CA THR A 675 20.04 -8.50 -3.20
C THR A 675 19.40 -8.86 -1.86
N ARG A 676 18.22 -9.48 -1.81
CA ARG A 676 17.67 -10.10 -0.60
C ARG A 676 18.27 -11.46 -0.34
N ALA A 677 18.79 -12.13 -1.38
CA ALA A 677 19.40 -13.44 -1.27
C ALA A 677 20.81 -13.35 -0.66
N ARG A 678 21.08 -14.23 0.30
CA ARG A 678 22.41 -14.43 0.86
C ARG A 678 23.18 -15.49 0.08
N ARG A 679 22.58 -16.64 -0.20
CA ARG A 679 23.23 -17.83 -0.77
C ARG A 679 22.72 -18.19 -2.16
N ARG A 680 21.38 -18.18 -2.37
CA ARG A 680 20.74 -18.61 -3.61
C ARG A 680 19.66 -17.64 -4.04
N ALA A 681 19.71 -17.23 -5.29
CA ALA A 681 18.65 -16.48 -5.96
C ALA A 681 18.16 -17.27 -7.15
N LYS A 682 16.85 -17.54 -7.21
CA LYS A 682 16.20 -18.35 -8.22
C LYS A 682 15.07 -17.58 -8.87
N ILE A 683 15.21 -17.34 -10.16
CA ILE A 683 14.25 -16.58 -10.97
C ILE A 683 13.40 -17.56 -11.75
N TYR A 684 12.10 -17.31 -11.80
CA TYR A 684 11.15 -18.10 -12.56
C TYR A 684 10.32 -17.21 -13.47
N PHE A 685 9.96 -17.74 -14.63
CA PHE A 685 8.97 -17.15 -15.53
C PHE A 685 8.10 -18.27 -16.13
N ALA A 686 6.83 -17.98 -16.35
CA ALA A 686 5.93 -18.89 -17.04
C ALA A 686 5.83 -18.52 -18.53
N THR A 687 5.73 -19.51 -19.42
CA THR A 687 5.55 -19.28 -20.86
C THR A 687 4.11 -18.94 -21.20
N ASN A 688 3.17 -19.39 -20.37
CA ASN A 688 1.74 -19.15 -20.52
C ASN A 688 1.16 -18.73 -19.18
N ARG A 689 0.33 -17.70 -19.21
CA ARG A 689 -0.48 -17.33 -18.06
C ARG A 689 -1.94 -17.26 -18.47
N ARG A 690 -2.79 -17.64 -17.54
CA ARG A 690 -4.22 -17.52 -17.75
C ARG A 690 -4.66 -16.12 -17.32
N ILE A 691 -4.93 -15.25 -18.29
CA ILE A 691 -5.35 -13.87 -18.07
C ILE A 691 -6.80 -13.75 -18.53
N HIS A 692 -7.71 -13.33 -17.65
CA HIS A 692 -9.14 -13.19 -17.92
C HIS A 692 -9.79 -14.46 -18.50
N GLY A 693 -9.43 -15.64 -17.96
CA GLY A 693 -9.98 -16.91 -18.40
C GLY A 693 -9.41 -17.45 -19.71
N THR A 694 -8.58 -16.71 -20.40
CA THR A 694 -7.91 -17.13 -21.63
C THR A 694 -6.42 -17.37 -21.41
N TRP A 695 -5.90 -18.47 -22.00
CA TRP A 695 -4.49 -18.70 -22.04
C TRP A 695 -3.80 -17.67 -22.94
N THR A 696 -2.85 -16.95 -22.39
CA THR A 696 -2.05 -15.97 -23.09
C THR A 696 -0.59 -16.37 -22.98
N THR A 697 0.10 -16.47 -24.11
CA THR A 697 1.55 -16.66 -24.12
C THR A 697 2.21 -15.39 -23.60
N THR A 698 3.07 -15.55 -22.63
CA THR A 698 3.86 -14.47 -22.03
C THR A 698 5.22 -14.37 -22.67
N ILE A 699 5.85 -13.23 -22.54
CA ILE A 699 7.21 -12.98 -23.00
C ILE A 699 8.09 -12.91 -21.74
N PRO A 700 9.23 -13.61 -21.70
CA PRO A 700 10.18 -13.44 -20.59
C PRO A 700 10.54 -11.97 -20.39
N SER A 701 10.72 -11.56 -19.12
CA SER A 701 11.06 -10.19 -18.76
C SER A 701 12.35 -9.71 -19.46
N ARG A 702 12.34 -8.48 -19.96
CA ARG A 702 13.57 -7.83 -20.46
C ARG A 702 14.70 -7.79 -19.45
N PHE A 703 14.39 -7.84 -18.16
CA PHE A 703 15.40 -7.88 -17.10
C PHE A 703 16.26 -9.15 -17.15
N LEU A 704 15.79 -10.24 -17.77
CA LEU A 704 16.56 -11.45 -17.95
C LEU A 704 17.69 -11.24 -18.96
N ASP A 705 17.47 -10.44 -20.00
CA ASP A 705 18.48 -10.08 -21.00
C ASP A 705 19.55 -9.13 -20.42
N GLU A 706 19.22 -8.42 -19.34
CA GLU A 706 20.10 -7.53 -18.62
C GLU A 706 20.97 -8.22 -17.56
N LEU A 707 20.89 -9.56 -17.44
CA LEU A 707 21.72 -10.34 -16.53
C LEU A 707 23.01 -10.83 -17.18
N PRO A 708 24.16 -10.87 -16.45
CA PRO A 708 25.43 -11.33 -17.02
C PRO A 708 25.44 -12.85 -17.18
N ALA A 709 25.65 -13.34 -18.40
CA ALA A 709 25.64 -14.78 -18.72
C ALA A 709 26.65 -15.61 -17.89
N ALA A 710 27.75 -15.00 -17.43
CA ALA A 710 28.75 -15.68 -16.62
C ALA A 710 28.25 -16.09 -15.24
N SER A 711 27.29 -15.31 -14.67
CA SER A 711 26.74 -15.49 -13.32
C SER A 711 25.34 -16.09 -13.29
N VAL A 712 24.81 -16.45 -14.46
CA VAL A 712 23.46 -16.99 -14.60
C VAL A 712 23.53 -18.40 -15.18
N GLU A 713 22.64 -19.28 -14.70
CA GLU A 713 22.43 -20.62 -15.25
C GLU A 713 20.98 -20.76 -15.65
N ILE A 714 20.73 -21.11 -16.90
CA ILE A 714 19.37 -21.30 -17.41
C ILE A 714 19.05 -22.79 -17.29
N THR A 715 17.97 -23.09 -16.56
CA THR A 715 17.49 -24.46 -16.37
C THR A 715 16.11 -24.61 -17.02
N GLU A 716 15.89 -25.70 -17.70
CA GLU A 716 14.57 -26.05 -18.21
C GLU A 716 13.81 -26.85 -17.14
N SER A 717 12.52 -26.57 -16.99
CA SER A 717 11.66 -27.39 -16.14
C SER A 717 11.67 -28.85 -16.58
N LYS A 718 11.84 -29.79 -15.66
CA LYS A 718 11.92 -31.24 -15.93
C LYS A 718 10.64 -31.85 -16.52
N GLY A 719 9.60 -31.07 -16.79
CA GLY A 719 8.26 -31.51 -17.21
C GLY A 719 7.81 -31.13 -18.61
N GLY A 720 8.56 -30.35 -19.39
CA GLY A 720 8.13 -29.85 -20.70
C GLY A 720 9.01 -30.27 -21.85
N SER A 721 8.42 -30.68 -22.96
CA SER A 721 9.04 -31.02 -24.23
C SER A 721 10.00 -29.93 -24.71
N GLY A 722 11.23 -30.32 -24.94
CA GLY A 722 12.39 -29.52 -25.24
C GLY A 722 12.22 -28.27 -26.09
N TRP A 723 12.68 -27.16 -25.56
CA TRP A 723 13.14 -26.05 -26.37
C TRP A 723 14.54 -26.41 -26.90
N GLY A 724 14.55 -27.00 -28.06
CA GLY A 724 15.80 -27.35 -28.73
C GLY A 724 16.49 -26.13 -29.30
N GLY A 725 17.74 -25.93 -28.93
CA GLY A 725 18.64 -25.10 -29.67
C GLY A 725 19.46 -24.11 -28.85
N ALA A 726 20.65 -24.54 -28.44
CA ALA A 726 21.73 -23.62 -28.08
C ALA A 726 22.04 -22.70 -29.27
N GLY A 727 21.45 -21.51 -29.27
CA GLY A 727 21.77 -20.42 -30.19
C GLY A 727 22.04 -19.19 -29.34
N GLY A 728 23.29 -18.69 -29.44
CA GLY A 728 23.68 -17.47 -28.74
C GLY A 728 22.64 -16.36 -28.93
N TYR A 729 22.41 -15.58 -27.88
CA TYR A 729 21.59 -14.39 -27.89
C TYR A 729 22.05 -13.48 -29.03
N GLY A 730 21.31 -13.53 -30.16
CA GLY A 730 21.35 -12.50 -31.19
C GLY A 730 20.74 -11.21 -30.67
N PRO A 731 20.81 -10.11 -31.44
CA PRO A 731 20.23 -8.85 -31.03
C PRO A 731 18.80 -9.05 -30.51
N SER A 732 18.50 -8.41 -29.41
CA SER A 732 17.23 -8.54 -28.66
C SER A 732 16.05 -8.47 -29.60
N ARG A 733 15.09 -9.40 -29.46
CA ARG A 733 13.81 -9.34 -30.19
C ARG A 733 13.04 -8.04 -29.92
N PHE A 734 13.46 -7.27 -28.93
CA PHE A 734 12.86 -6.01 -28.52
C PHE A 734 13.35 -4.80 -29.33
N ASP A 735 14.46 -4.91 -30.08
CA ASP A 735 14.95 -3.82 -30.92
C ASP A 735 14.04 -3.49 -32.13
N ASN A 736 13.07 -4.37 -32.44
CA ASN A 736 12.14 -4.22 -33.55
C ASN A 736 10.66 -4.26 -33.12
N VAL A 737 10.33 -4.16 -31.83
CA VAL A 737 8.94 -4.09 -31.39
C VAL A 737 8.49 -2.64 -31.42
N GLU A 738 7.85 -2.24 -32.54
CA GLU A 738 6.96 -1.10 -32.54
C GLU A 738 5.96 -1.26 -31.39
N SER A 739 5.77 -0.20 -30.60
CA SER A 739 4.94 -0.18 -29.40
C SER A 739 3.63 -0.92 -29.64
N PHE A 740 3.45 -2.05 -28.95
CA PHE A 740 2.18 -2.78 -28.96
C PHE A 740 1.10 -1.86 -28.39
N GLY A 741 0.27 -1.35 -29.28
CA GLY A 741 -0.95 -0.69 -28.90
C GLY A 741 -1.76 -1.67 -28.03
N SER A 742 -1.94 -1.32 -26.78
CA SER A 742 -2.76 -2.04 -25.82
C SER A 742 -4.09 -2.44 -26.45
N SER A 743 -4.37 -3.73 -26.59
CA SER A 743 -5.68 -4.26 -27.02
C SER A 743 -6.78 -4.07 -25.96
N TYR A 744 -6.57 -3.23 -24.98
CA TYR A 744 -7.58 -2.81 -24.01
C TYR A 744 -8.52 -1.79 -24.66
N SER A 745 -9.42 -2.26 -25.49
CA SER A 745 -10.48 -1.44 -26.07
C SER A 745 -11.79 -1.59 -25.29
N THR A 746 -11.86 -1.02 -24.10
CA THR A 746 -13.18 -0.80 -23.50
C THR A 746 -13.82 0.42 -24.16
N PRO A 747 -15.17 0.43 -24.34
CA PRO A 747 -15.88 1.58 -24.93
C PRO A 747 -15.64 2.90 -24.18
N GLY A 748 -15.18 2.86 -22.91
CA GLY A 748 -14.79 4.03 -22.13
C GLY A 748 -13.42 4.58 -22.52
N TRP A 749 -12.46 3.72 -22.83
CA TRP A 749 -11.12 4.09 -23.25
C TRP A 749 -11.11 4.70 -24.67
N GLN A 750 -11.89 4.15 -25.59
CA GLN A 750 -12.07 4.71 -26.94
C GLN A 750 -12.67 6.11 -26.90
N ARG A 751 -13.59 6.38 -25.96
CA ARG A 751 -14.17 7.73 -25.76
C ARG A 751 -13.20 8.70 -25.12
N ALA A 752 -12.29 8.24 -24.29
CA ALA A 752 -11.25 9.07 -23.67
C ALA A 752 -10.17 9.49 -24.66
N GLN A 753 -9.79 8.62 -25.62
CA GLN A 753 -8.86 8.98 -26.70
C GLN A 753 -9.48 9.95 -27.73
N ALA A 754 -10.75 9.83 -28.02
CA ALA A 754 -11.44 10.73 -28.95
C ALA A 754 -11.58 12.18 -28.42
N ARG A 755 -11.29 12.43 -27.14
CA ARG A 755 -11.38 13.74 -26.47
C ARG A 755 -10.04 14.44 -26.22
N ARG A 756 -8.91 13.91 -26.71
CA ARG A 756 -7.63 14.63 -26.65
C ARG A 756 -7.55 15.65 -27.78
N PRO A 757 -7.52 16.97 -27.53
CA PRO A 757 -7.26 17.98 -28.56
C PRO A 757 -5.75 18.02 -28.79
N GLY A 758 -5.34 17.72 -30.02
CA GLY A 758 -4.02 18.06 -30.52
C GLY A 758 -3.18 16.89 -31.07
N ALA A 759 -3.56 16.36 -32.22
CA ALA A 759 -2.59 15.78 -33.15
C ALA A 759 -2.96 16.23 -34.56
N ALA A 760 -2.12 17.12 -35.08
CA ALA A 760 -2.28 17.73 -36.39
C ALA A 760 -2.20 16.69 -37.50
N ARG A 761 -3.10 16.86 -38.47
CA ARG A 761 -3.10 16.17 -39.76
C ARG A 761 -1.82 16.48 -40.54
N GLY A 762 -1.10 15.45 -40.92
CA GLY A 762 -0.18 15.46 -42.05
C GLY A 762 -0.74 14.48 -43.08
N GLY A 763 -1.25 15.02 -44.18
CA GLY A 763 -1.75 14.22 -45.29
C GLY A 763 -0.63 13.73 -46.20
N SER A 764 -0.84 12.60 -46.83
CA SER A 764 -0.40 12.33 -48.20
C SER A 764 -1.31 11.31 -48.82
N GLU A 765 -1.82 11.70 -49.99
CA GLU A 765 -2.63 10.93 -50.90
C GLU A 765 -1.87 9.80 -51.60
N GLY A 766 -2.62 8.83 -52.07
CA GLY A 766 -2.25 7.81 -53.05
C GLY A 766 -2.78 6.44 -52.60
N GLY A 767 -3.80 5.85 -53.15
CA GLY A 767 -4.20 5.66 -54.53
C GLY A 767 -4.24 4.19 -54.82
N PHE A 768 -5.44 3.62 -55.00
CA PHE A 768 -5.80 2.40 -55.80
C PHE A 768 -5.12 1.05 -55.47
N SER A 769 -5.85 -0.05 -55.24
CA SER A 769 -6.62 -0.78 -56.25
C SER A 769 -7.36 -1.98 -55.65
N GLU A 770 -8.56 -2.23 -56.18
CA GLU A 770 -9.30 -3.46 -56.07
C GLU A 770 -8.50 -4.61 -56.68
N ALA A 771 -8.59 -5.78 -56.04
CA ALA A 771 -8.39 -7.07 -56.72
C ALA A 771 -9.33 -8.09 -56.13
N GLN A 772 -10.17 -8.51 -57.00
CA GLN A 772 -11.18 -9.59 -56.99
C GLN A 772 -10.69 -10.89 -56.43
N SER A 773 -11.64 -11.60 -55.78
CA SER A 773 -11.64 -13.05 -55.55
C SER A 773 -11.45 -13.86 -56.86
N PRO A 774 -11.02 -15.12 -56.78
CA PRO A 774 -12.00 -16.16 -56.90
C PRO A 774 -11.66 -17.47 -56.13
N PHE A 775 -12.68 -18.18 -55.73
CA PHE A 775 -12.94 -19.63 -55.81
C PHE A 775 -14.02 -19.93 -54.75
N GLY A 776 -15.07 -20.28 -55.16
CA GLY A 776 -16.08 -21.13 -55.56
C GLY A 776 -15.93 -22.58 -55.14
N GLY A 777 -16.93 -23.14 -54.47
CA GLY A 777 -16.96 -24.58 -54.30
C GLY A 777 -17.92 -25.05 -53.20
N HIS A 778 -19.17 -25.28 -53.58
CA HIS A 778 -20.09 -26.34 -53.14
C HIS A 778 -20.50 -26.51 -51.67
N ASP A 779 -21.72 -26.03 -51.39
CA ASP A 779 -22.64 -26.73 -50.49
C ASP A 779 -23.11 -28.07 -51.14
N PRO A 780 -23.32 -29.14 -50.36
CA PRO A 780 -24.61 -29.75 -50.40
C PRO A 780 -25.08 -30.23 -49.02
N PHE A 781 -26.13 -29.69 -48.49
CA PHE A 781 -27.25 -30.42 -47.89
C PHE A 781 -28.26 -29.37 -47.35
N GLY A 782 -29.28 -29.20 -48.14
CA GLY A 782 -30.46 -28.45 -47.75
C GLY A 782 -31.27 -29.18 -46.70
N GLY A 783 -31.76 -28.41 -45.75
CA GLY A 783 -32.73 -28.82 -44.72
C GLY A 783 -33.45 -27.61 -44.20
N SER A 784 -34.49 -27.20 -44.90
CA SER A 784 -35.50 -26.25 -44.49
C SER A 784 -36.19 -26.72 -43.20
N PHE A 785 -36.11 -25.96 -42.12
CA PHE A 785 -37.15 -26.00 -41.07
C PHE A 785 -37.55 -24.62 -40.64
N GLY A 786 -38.85 -24.42 -40.63
CA GLY A 786 -39.57 -23.18 -40.53
C GLY A 786 -39.35 -22.41 -39.22
N ARG A 787 -39.28 -21.11 -39.33
CA ARG A 787 -39.48 -20.13 -38.28
C ARG A 787 -40.89 -20.27 -37.68
N ASN A 788 -41.00 -20.84 -36.49
CA ASN A 788 -42.16 -20.60 -35.63
C ASN A 788 -41.75 -19.57 -34.56
N LYS A 789 -42.23 -18.38 -34.73
CA LYS A 789 -42.30 -17.36 -33.69
C LYS A 789 -43.24 -17.86 -32.60
N ARG A 790 -42.69 -18.28 -31.46
CA ARG A 790 -43.50 -18.38 -30.23
C ARG A 790 -43.16 -17.15 -29.39
N GLY A 791 -44.15 -16.32 -29.16
CA GLY A 791 -44.12 -15.22 -28.19
C GLY A 791 -43.93 -15.73 -26.75
N PRO A 792 -43.60 -14.85 -25.80
CA PRO A 792 -43.35 -15.26 -24.43
C PRO A 792 -44.63 -15.84 -23.83
N MET A 793 -44.54 -17.06 -23.33
CA MET A 793 -45.59 -17.71 -22.57
C MET A 793 -45.61 -17.10 -21.17
N THR A 794 -46.64 -16.32 -20.87
CA THR A 794 -46.97 -15.87 -19.51
C THR A 794 -47.54 -17.08 -18.78
N ILE A 795 -46.81 -17.60 -17.83
CA ILE A 795 -47.32 -18.59 -16.86
C ILE A 795 -47.86 -17.77 -15.68
N GLU A 796 -49.16 -17.60 -15.64
CA GLU A 796 -49.84 -17.23 -14.39
C GLU A 796 -49.83 -18.48 -13.48
N GLY A 797 -48.83 -18.50 -12.59
CA GLY A 797 -48.75 -19.41 -11.47
C GLY A 797 -49.29 -18.71 -10.23
N GLU A 798 -50.48 -19.06 -9.80
CA GLU A 798 -50.95 -18.78 -8.46
C GLU A 798 -50.01 -19.47 -7.45
N LEU A 799 -49.18 -18.67 -6.76
CA LEU A 799 -48.35 -19.10 -5.65
C LEU A 799 -49.26 -19.36 -4.43
N VAL A 800 -49.75 -20.59 -4.33
CA VAL A 800 -50.32 -21.05 -3.07
C VAL A 800 -49.18 -21.30 -2.12
N ALA A 801 -48.84 -20.28 -1.32
CA ALA A 801 -47.93 -20.42 -0.21
C ALA A 801 -48.50 -21.36 0.81
N LYS A 802 -47.96 -22.58 0.93
CA LYS A 802 -48.27 -23.46 2.06
C LYS A 802 -47.70 -22.82 3.34
N SER A 803 -48.60 -22.39 4.22
CA SER A 803 -48.30 -21.97 5.57
C SER A 803 -47.50 -23.09 6.28
N THR A 804 -46.30 -22.81 6.69
CA THR A 804 -45.58 -23.56 7.71
C THR A 804 -46.31 -23.35 9.02
N GLY A 805 -46.86 -24.41 9.57
CA GLY A 805 -47.81 -24.41 10.70
C GLY A 805 -47.30 -23.90 12.04
N THR A 806 -46.95 -22.66 12.11
CA THR A 806 -46.75 -21.91 13.37
C THR A 806 -48.03 -21.15 13.66
N THR A 807 -48.76 -21.57 14.67
CA THR A 807 -49.93 -20.85 15.22
C THR A 807 -49.44 -19.57 15.92
N SER A 808 -49.98 -18.43 15.53
CA SER A 808 -49.78 -17.16 16.22
C SER A 808 -50.45 -17.20 17.62
N GLU A 809 -49.86 -16.56 18.62
CA GLU A 809 -50.41 -16.40 19.97
C GLU A 809 -51.56 -15.37 20.02
N PHE A 810 -51.87 -14.73 18.91
CA PHE A 810 -52.92 -13.69 18.82
C PHE A 810 -54.17 -14.27 18.19
N ALA A 811 -55.34 -13.74 18.65
CA ALA A 811 -56.65 -14.04 18.08
C ALA A 811 -57.17 -12.85 17.23
N LEU A 812 -58.14 -13.13 16.36
CA LEU A 812 -58.86 -12.07 15.66
C LEU A 812 -59.47 -11.12 16.67
N ASP A 813 -59.42 -9.84 16.43
CA ASP A 813 -59.89 -8.74 17.25
C ASP A 813 -59.15 -8.48 18.58
N ASP A 814 -58.04 -9.20 18.80
CA ASP A 814 -57.15 -8.91 19.93
C ASP A 814 -56.63 -7.46 19.82
N ARG A 815 -56.69 -6.72 20.94
CA ARG A 815 -56.08 -5.40 21.04
C ARG A 815 -54.60 -5.55 21.30
N VAL A 816 -53.80 -4.90 20.47
CA VAL A 816 -52.35 -5.08 20.44
C VAL A 816 -51.65 -3.75 20.36
N PHE A 817 -50.42 -3.76 20.82
CA PHE A 817 -49.51 -2.62 20.72
C PHE A 817 -48.28 -2.98 19.88
N HIS A 818 -47.94 -2.10 18.95
CA HIS A 818 -46.76 -2.19 18.14
C HIS A 818 -45.88 -0.95 18.32
N GLN A 819 -44.58 -1.11 18.59
CA GLN A 819 -43.70 0.00 18.97
C GLN A 819 -43.64 1.13 17.92
N LYS A 820 -43.77 0.82 16.65
CA LYS A 820 -43.73 1.79 15.54
C LYS A 820 -45.09 2.37 15.16
N PHE A 821 -46.15 1.57 15.27
CA PHE A 821 -47.49 1.95 14.77
C PHE A 821 -48.50 2.27 15.87
N GLY A 822 -48.17 1.97 17.13
CA GLY A 822 -49.03 2.21 18.26
C GLY A 822 -50.05 1.11 18.52
N TYR A 823 -51.22 1.46 19.12
CA TYR A 823 -52.30 0.53 19.41
C TYR A 823 -53.15 0.23 18.17
N GLY A 824 -53.69 -1.00 18.10
CA GLY A 824 -54.54 -1.46 17.01
C GLY A 824 -55.25 -2.77 17.33
N HIS A 825 -56.10 -3.26 16.41
CA HIS A 825 -56.81 -4.53 16.52
C HIS A 825 -56.40 -5.46 15.39
N VAL A 826 -56.27 -6.76 15.68
CA VAL A 826 -55.89 -7.80 14.71
C VAL A 826 -57.10 -8.11 13.81
N ILE A 827 -56.97 -7.84 12.51
CA ILE A 827 -58.07 -8.11 11.54
C ILE A 827 -57.90 -9.46 10.88
N LYS A 828 -56.67 -9.87 10.60
CA LYS A 828 -56.37 -11.12 9.90
C LYS A 828 -55.05 -11.73 10.42
N ILE A 829 -55.07 -13.06 10.50
CA ILE A 829 -53.90 -13.85 10.92
C ILE A 829 -53.55 -14.79 9.78
N ASP A 830 -52.31 -14.76 9.32
CA ASP A 830 -51.77 -15.65 8.29
C ASP A 830 -50.42 -16.20 8.77
N GLY A 831 -50.48 -17.32 9.48
CA GLY A 831 -49.35 -17.89 10.17
C GLY A 831 -48.77 -16.94 11.22
N ASN A 832 -47.57 -16.45 11.01
CA ASN A 832 -46.87 -15.47 11.87
C ASN A 832 -47.02 -13.99 11.41
N LYS A 833 -47.83 -13.76 10.37
CA LYS A 833 -48.11 -12.41 9.88
C LYS A 833 -49.49 -11.99 10.35
N LEU A 834 -49.57 -10.84 10.94
CA LEU A 834 -50.78 -10.22 11.40
C LEU A 834 -51.15 -9.02 10.54
N THR A 835 -52.38 -8.92 10.12
CA THR A 835 -52.91 -7.69 9.59
C THR A 835 -53.61 -6.97 10.72
N ILE A 836 -53.14 -5.77 11.08
CA ILE A 836 -53.63 -5.00 12.21
C ILE A 836 -54.13 -3.64 11.74
N ALA A 837 -55.38 -3.27 12.16
CA ALA A 837 -55.88 -1.91 12.03
C ALA A 837 -55.37 -1.08 13.22
N PHE A 838 -54.35 -0.26 12.97
CA PHE A 838 -53.84 0.65 13.98
C PHE A 838 -54.65 1.94 14.07
N ASP A 839 -54.90 2.42 15.28
CA ASP A 839 -55.72 3.61 15.56
C ASP A 839 -55.22 4.88 14.83
N LYS A 840 -53.90 5.01 14.65
CA LYS A 840 -53.26 6.18 14.01
C LYS A 840 -52.59 5.91 12.66
N ALA A 841 -52.29 4.66 12.36
CA ALA A 841 -51.46 4.31 11.17
C ALA A 841 -52.25 3.55 10.10
N GLY A 842 -53.54 3.24 10.35
CA GLY A 842 -54.37 2.47 9.45
C GLY A 842 -53.95 0.98 9.38
N GLU A 843 -54.40 0.28 8.36
CA GLU A 843 -54.12 -1.14 8.18
C GLU A 843 -52.67 -1.40 7.80
N LYS A 844 -52.00 -2.31 8.55
CA LYS A 844 -50.62 -2.69 8.33
C LYS A 844 -50.39 -4.19 8.48
N HIS A 845 -49.48 -4.72 7.66
CA HIS A 845 -49.00 -6.09 7.76
C HIS A 845 -47.71 -6.12 8.61
N VAL A 846 -47.79 -6.81 9.74
CA VAL A 846 -46.69 -6.90 10.71
C VAL A 846 -46.44 -8.34 11.09
N VAL A 847 -45.25 -8.62 11.61
CA VAL A 847 -44.94 -9.96 12.14
C VAL A 847 -45.29 -9.97 13.62
N ASP A 848 -45.89 -11.03 14.10
CA ASP A 848 -46.38 -11.18 15.48
C ASP A 848 -45.28 -10.95 16.53
N SER A 849 -44.01 -11.26 16.20
CA SER A 849 -42.88 -11.03 17.11
C SER A 849 -42.60 -9.57 17.45
N PHE A 850 -43.17 -8.61 16.70
CA PHE A 850 -43.07 -7.18 16.97
C PHE A 850 -44.32 -6.61 17.64
N VAL A 851 -45.27 -7.43 17.96
CA VAL A 851 -46.55 -7.06 18.54
C VAL A 851 -46.66 -7.60 19.97
N GLN A 852 -47.26 -6.81 20.86
CA GLN A 852 -47.56 -7.19 22.25
C GLN A 852 -49.07 -7.08 22.47
N LYS A 853 -49.65 -7.99 23.25
CA LYS A 853 -51.06 -7.84 23.71
C LYS A 853 -51.14 -6.58 24.56
N ALA A 854 -52.12 -5.73 24.28
CA ALA A 854 -52.37 -4.47 24.96
C ALA A 854 -53.18 -4.61 26.25
#